data_c44a7e17451459480a664850abfb1f83
#
_entry.id   c44a7e17451459480a664850abfb1f83
#
_cell.length_a   1.000
_cell.length_b   1.000
_cell.length_c   1.000
_cell.angle_alpha   90.00
_cell.angle_beta   90.00
_cell.angle_gamma   90.00
#
_symmetry.space_group_name_H-M   'P 1'
#
loop_
_entity.id
_entity.type
_entity.pdbx_description
1 polymer ?
#
loop_
_entity_poly.entity_id
_entity_poly.type
_entity_poly.pdbx_seq_one_letter_code
_entity_poly.pdbx_strand_id
1 'polypeptide(L)'
;MPPGPAKNDGSDLVARKRQYWSVTDVRFATNPFVAPVRPITESDDEIARALEEAEVPALLPALAYLTGDLGLLRDEYRPQEMLLGMPQGGLTEDQQAEIRAIAVDTLVAFRDGGSRPAPPPSDEDLLQIMEFAVGGESMADYLPLLEEELAHRGEDRRAPLWHKDDLAPDRPFEVAIIGAGMSGLLVAHRLQQAGVSFTVFEKNDEVGGTWLENTYPGCRVDNPNHNYSYSFAQRHDWPFHFSPQPVLLDYFQRCADTFGLRDRIAFGTEVLSATWSDDDKRWTVRTRGPDGDESTVEVDVVVSAVGQLNRPSFPDIPGRDSFAGISFHSARWNHDVDLQGKRVAVIGTGASAVQFVPEIAPVAGELLVFQRTPPWLGPTPEYHDEVPPGLCWLYGSVPSYSEWNRFLIFWKMGDGVLQGVRVDPDWPQQEQSVSAMNDMMRMVLTGYLQGEFADRPDLVDKVVPAYPPAAKRLLRDNGVWAGALTRDNVSLVTDGIREITPKGIVTDDGTEHEVDVLIYGTGFQASRFLTPMQVTGRDGLDLHEHWKGDARAYLGVTVPSFPNLFCLYGPNTNIVINGSIIYFSECGVRYILGLIHELLAGDHRALDVKAEVHDAFNERVDAENRNMAWGASEVNSWYKNDKGRVAQNWPFTLLEYWQRTLAPDPDDYDPID
;
A
#
# COMPACT_ATOMS: atom_id res chain seq x y z
N MET A 1 41.70 0.93 -1.03
CA MET A 1 40.46 1.69 -1.11
C MET A 1 39.69 1.16 -2.31
N PRO A 2 38.51 0.56 -2.16
CA PRO A 2 37.68 0.22 -3.30
C PRO A 2 37.11 1.52 -3.90
N PRO A 3 36.85 1.59 -5.21
CA PRO A 3 36.26 2.78 -5.83
C PRO A 3 34.86 3.01 -5.22
N GLY A 4 34.59 4.23 -4.83
CA GLY A 4 33.29 4.64 -4.32
C GLY A 4 32.19 4.43 -5.38
N PRO A 5 30.91 4.32 -4.97
CA PRO A 5 29.81 4.14 -5.90
C PRO A 5 29.81 5.30 -6.90
N ALA A 6 29.66 4.97 -8.18
CA ALA A 6 29.49 5.95 -9.22
C ALA A 6 28.29 6.83 -8.83
N LYS A 7 28.53 8.14 -8.73
CA LYS A 7 27.47 9.13 -8.62
C LYS A 7 26.70 9.07 -9.94
N ASN A 8 25.56 8.38 -9.93
CA ASN A 8 24.55 8.62 -10.95
C ASN A 8 24.08 10.06 -10.73
N ASP A 9 24.52 10.96 -11.57
CA ASP A 9 24.18 12.36 -11.55
C ASP A 9 22.66 12.47 -11.88
N GLY A 10 21.88 13.00 -10.94
CA GLY A 10 20.43 13.19 -11.12
C GLY A 10 20.06 13.99 -12.38
N SER A 11 21.03 14.73 -12.96
CA SER A 11 20.85 15.47 -14.22
C SER A 11 20.61 14.53 -15.42
N ASP A 12 21.19 13.33 -15.44
CA ASP A 12 21.02 12.35 -16.52
C ASP A 12 19.64 11.67 -16.46
N LEU A 13 19.13 11.42 -15.26
CA LEU A 13 17.78 10.90 -15.02
C LEU A 13 16.70 11.92 -15.43
N VAL A 14 16.91 13.20 -15.14
CA VAL A 14 16.01 14.29 -15.58
C VAL A 14 16.07 14.46 -17.11
N ALA A 15 17.25 14.26 -17.74
CA ALA A 15 17.37 14.30 -19.19
C ALA A 15 16.62 13.12 -19.85
N ARG A 16 16.70 11.90 -19.28
CA ARG A 16 15.93 10.73 -19.72
C ARG A 16 14.42 10.94 -19.52
N LYS A 17 13.99 11.57 -18.42
CA LYS A 17 12.59 11.99 -18.21
C LYS A 17 12.07 12.84 -19.38
N ARG A 18 12.88 13.72 -19.94
CA ARG A 18 12.52 14.53 -21.11
C ARG A 18 12.29 13.71 -22.38
N GLN A 19 12.96 12.59 -22.55
CA GLN A 19 12.80 11.73 -23.73
C GLN A 19 11.43 11.01 -23.72
N TYR A 20 10.96 10.55 -22.56
CA TYR A 20 9.69 9.83 -22.42
C TYR A 20 8.51 10.73 -22.02
N TRP A 21 8.78 11.91 -21.46
CA TRP A 21 7.80 12.74 -20.76
C TRP A 21 7.88 14.23 -21.11
N SER A 22 8.59 14.63 -22.18
CA SER A 22 8.67 16.04 -22.58
C SER A 22 7.79 16.35 -23.79
N VAL A 23 6.63 16.93 -23.51
CA VAL A 23 5.86 17.69 -24.50
C VAL A 23 5.50 19.04 -23.87
N THR A 24 5.85 20.13 -24.54
CA THR A 24 5.73 21.50 -24.03
C THR A 24 4.27 22.02 -24.02
N ASP A 25 3.27 21.22 -24.45
CA ASP A 25 1.86 21.59 -24.52
C ASP A 25 0.92 20.46 -24.07
N VAL A 26 1.27 19.73 -22.99
CA VAL A 26 0.46 18.62 -22.49
C VAL A 26 -0.73 19.17 -21.70
N ARG A 27 -1.94 18.89 -22.15
CA ARG A 27 -3.12 18.93 -21.29
C ARG A 27 -3.21 17.62 -20.54
N PHE A 28 -2.84 17.62 -19.26
CA PHE A 28 -3.05 16.48 -18.39
C PHE A 28 -4.55 16.16 -18.27
N ALA A 29 -4.89 14.88 -18.22
CA ALA A 29 -6.24 14.45 -17.88
C ALA A 29 -6.59 14.97 -16.48
N THR A 30 -7.83 15.37 -16.28
CA THR A 30 -8.32 15.83 -14.97
C THR A 30 -8.89 14.67 -14.17
N ASN A 31 -8.73 14.72 -12.85
CA ASN A 31 -9.32 13.75 -11.93
C ASN A 31 -10.85 13.73 -12.07
N PRO A 32 -11.46 12.58 -12.46
CA PRO A 32 -12.89 12.51 -12.70
C PRO A 32 -13.75 12.50 -11.43
N PHE A 33 -13.15 12.30 -10.25
CA PHE A 33 -13.85 12.24 -8.96
C PHE A 33 -13.89 13.57 -8.22
N VAL A 34 -13.03 14.51 -8.61
CA VAL A 34 -12.99 15.83 -8.00
C VAL A 34 -13.88 16.78 -8.78
N ALA A 35 -14.89 17.32 -8.11
CA ALA A 35 -15.70 18.37 -8.70
C ALA A 35 -14.84 19.62 -8.98
N PRO A 36 -15.11 20.38 -10.04
CA PRO A 36 -14.45 21.65 -10.25
C PRO A 36 -14.56 22.52 -8.99
N VAL A 37 -13.50 23.27 -8.68
CA VAL A 37 -13.48 24.21 -7.55
C VAL A 37 -14.73 25.09 -7.62
N ARG A 38 -15.59 24.98 -6.59
CA ARG A 38 -16.79 25.81 -6.47
C ARG A 38 -16.44 27.07 -5.69
N PRO A 39 -17.08 28.20 -5.99
CA PRO A 39 -16.95 29.37 -5.12
C PRO A 39 -17.41 29.03 -3.70
N ILE A 40 -16.65 29.45 -2.70
CA ILE A 40 -17.08 29.38 -1.31
C ILE A 40 -18.28 30.32 -1.15
N THR A 41 -19.36 29.80 -0.56
CA THR A 41 -20.63 30.53 -0.37
C THR A 41 -21.04 30.61 1.10
N GLU A 42 -20.35 29.88 1.96
CA GLU A 42 -20.59 29.78 3.37
C GLU A 42 -20.35 31.10 4.08
N SER A 43 -21.11 31.38 5.14
CA SER A 43 -20.93 32.52 6.02
C SER A 43 -19.64 32.44 6.82
N ASP A 44 -19.18 33.55 7.36
CA ASP A 44 -17.99 33.61 8.22
C ASP A 44 -18.08 32.63 9.40
N ASP A 45 -19.28 32.52 10.01
CA ASP A 45 -19.52 31.59 11.13
C ASP A 45 -19.47 30.12 10.70
N GLU A 46 -19.88 29.79 9.46
CA GLU A 46 -19.79 28.43 8.94
C GLU A 46 -18.37 28.06 8.58
N ILE A 47 -17.61 28.97 7.99
CA ILE A 47 -16.17 28.81 7.72
C ILE A 47 -15.42 28.61 9.03
N ALA A 48 -15.68 29.47 10.05
CA ALA A 48 -15.02 29.35 11.36
C ALA A 48 -15.29 28.00 12.02
N ARG A 49 -16.54 27.53 12.00
CA ARG A 49 -16.91 26.22 12.56
C ARG A 49 -16.23 25.05 11.83
N ALA A 50 -16.14 25.09 10.51
CA ALA A 50 -15.45 24.07 9.75
C ALA A 50 -13.95 24.02 10.09
N LEU A 51 -13.33 25.18 10.32
CA LEU A 51 -11.92 25.28 10.67
C LEU A 51 -11.60 24.78 12.09
N GLU A 52 -12.59 24.63 12.99
CA GLU A 52 -12.37 23.98 14.29
C GLU A 52 -11.91 22.53 14.13
N GLU A 53 -12.37 21.86 13.06
CA GLU A 53 -12.06 20.45 12.74
C GLU A 53 -10.82 20.30 11.83
N ALA A 54 -10.16 21.41 11.45
CA ALA A 54 -9.02 21.38 10.54
C ALA A 54 -7.77 20.70 11.14
N GLU A 55 -7.08 19.92 10.35
CA GLU A 55 -5.69 19.54 10.56
C GLU A 55 -4.79 20.74 10.23
N VAL A 56 -4.35 21.44 11.26
CA VAL A 56 -3.65 22.73 11.15
C VAL A 56 -2.35 22.67 10.36
N PRO A 57 -1.52 21.59 10.44
CA PRO A 57 -0.28 21.50 9.67
C PRO A 57 -0.48 21.59 8.15
N ALA A 58 -1.62 21.16 7.62
CA ALA A 58 -1.95 21.26 6.20
C ALA A 58 -2.52 22.63 5.81
N LEU A 59 -3.05 23.38 6.78
CA LEU A 59 -3.86 24.55 6.54
C LEU A 59 -3.05 25.74 6.01
N LEU A 60 -1.96 26.13 6.67
CA LEU A 60 -1.12 27.24 6.19
C LEU A 60 -0.45 26.96 4.85
N PRO A 61 0.12 25.76 4.59
CA PRO A 61 0.59 25.38 3.27
C PRO A 61 -0.48 25.53 2.18
N ALA A 62 -1.70 25.03 2.44
CA ALA A 62 -2.80 25.16 1.50
C ALA A 62 -3.20 26.61 1.22
N LEU A 63 -3.27 27.44 2.26
CA LEU A 63 -3.61 28.86 2.12
C LEU A 63 -2.50 29.66 1.41
N ALA A 64 -1.23 29.41 1.73
CA ALA A 64 -0.10 30.03 1.06
C ALA A 64 -0.09 29.68 -0.43
N TYR A 65 -0.34 28.40 -0.76
CA TYR A 65 -0.48 27.94 -2.16
C TYR A 65 -1.68 28.59 -2.85
N LEU A 66 -2.82 28.69 -2.15
CA LEU A 66 -4.08 29.22 -2.69
C LEU A 66 -4.00 30.73 -3.00
N THR A 67 -3.36 31.49 -2.11
CA THR A 67 -3.32 32.97 -2.18
C THR A 67 -2.04 33.53 -2.79
N GLY A 68 -0.96 32.73 -2.84
CA GLY A 68 0.38 33.19 -3.18
C GLY A 68 1.06 34.00 -2.08
N ASP A 69 0.48 34.05 -0.87
CA ASP A 69 1.03 34.78 0.27
C ASP A 69 1.92 33.90 1.16
N LEU A 70 3.22 33.89 0.86
CA LEU A 70 4.22 33.17 1.68
C LEU A 70 4.41 33.81 3.07
N GLY A 71 3.90 35.02 3.32
CA GLY A 71 3.93 35.65 4.64
C GLY A 71 3.06 34.94 5.69
N LEU A 72 2.20 33.99 5.27
CA LEU A 72 1.46 33.09 6.14
C LEU A 72 2.38 32.04 6.82
N LEU A 73 3.53 31.72 6.22
CA LEU A 73 4.46 30.67 6.65
C LEU A 73 5.45 31.20 7.70
N ARG A 74 4.95 31.60 8.88
CA ARG A 74 5.78 32.13 9.95
C ARG A 74 6.45 31.00 10.72
N ASP A 75 7.72 31.19 11.10
CA ASP A 75 8.49 30.18 11.86
C ASP A 75 7.80 29.75 13.15
N GLU A 76 7.08 30.65 13.81
CA GLU A 76 6.31 30.38 15.04
C GLU A 76 5.16 29.37 14.84
N TYR A 77 4.68 29.20 13.60
CA TYR A 77 3.61 28.29 13.24
C TYR A 77 4.12 27.03 12.54
N ARG A 78 5.44 26.87 12.46
CA ARG A 78 6.05 25.70 11.82
C ARG A 78 5.79 24.44 12.63
N PRO A 79 5.25 23.36 12.04
CA PRO A 79 5.13 22.07 12.71
C PRO A 79 6.50 21.58 13.20
N GLN A 80 6.51 20.84 14.31
CA GLN A 80 7.73 20.22 14.81
C GLN A 80 7.97 18.89 14.09
N GLU A 81 9.13 18.75 13.45
CA GLU A 81 9.50 17.56 12.66
C GLU A 81 9.27 16.25 13.43
N MET A 82 9.78 16.13 14.65
CA MET A 82 9.62 14.92 15.47
C MET A 82 8.18 14.64 15.90
N LEU A 83 7.28 15.61 15.81
CA LEU A 83 5.87 15.51 16.21
C LEU A 83 4.92 15.54 15.01
N LEU A 84 5.42 15.48 13.78
CA LEU A 84 4.61 15.45 12.57
C LEU A 84 3.64 14.25 12.52
N GLY A 85 3.96 13.16 13.22
CA GLY A 85 3.05 12.03 13.41
C GLY A 85 1.80 12.33 14.24
N MET A 86 1.81 13.42 15.03
CA MET A 86 0.66 13.87 15.81
C MET A 86 -0.26 14.75 14.94
N PRO A 87 -1.59 14.70 15.13
CA PRO A 87 -2.55 15.38 14.24
C PRO A 87 -2.28 16.87 14.05
N GLN A 88 -1.82 17.56 15.12
CA GLN A 88 -1.56 19.00 15.07
C GLN A 88 -0.06 19.36 15.01
N GLY A 89 0.84 18.40 14.69
CA GLY A 89 2.26 18.67 14.44
C GLY A 89 3.02 19.29 15.60
N GLY A 90 2.57 19.08 16.84
CA GLY A 90 3.18 19.66 18.05
C GLY A 90 2.89 21.13 18.28
N LEU A 91 1.96 21.74 17.54
CA LEU A 91 1.49 23.11 17.77
C LEU A 91 0.65 23.19 19.06
N THR A 92 0.88 24.21 19.85
CA THR A 92 0.10 24.49 21.07
C THR A 92 -1.34 24.89 20.72
N GLU A 93 -2.27 24.79 21.70
CA GLU A 93 -3.66 25.21 21.50
C GLU A 93 -3.77 26.69 21.10
N ASP A 94 -2.94 27.56 21.69
CA ASP A 94 -2.90 28.98 21.32
C ASP A 94 -2.46 29.19 19.89
N GLN A 95 -1.39 28.51 19.44
CA GLN A 95 -0.93 28.56 18.04
C GLN A 95 -1.99 28.02 17.07
N GLN A 96 -2.65 26.93 17.42
CA GLN A 96 -3.75 26.37 16.60
C GLN A 96 -4.90 27.37 16.50
N ALA A 97 -5.28 28.04 17.59
CA ALA A 97 -6.36 29.05 17.59
C ALA A 97 -5.99 30.25 16.71
N GLU A 98 -4.73 30.74 16.82
CA GLU A 98 -4.23 31.84 15.98
C GLU A 98 -4.22 31.48 14.50
N ILE A 99 -3.74 30.29 14.16
CA ILE A 99 -3.72 29.80 12.76
C ILE A 99 -5.14 29.68 12.21
N ARG A 100 -6.09 29.16 13.00
CA ARG A 100 -7.50 29.08 12.58
C ARG A 100 -8.11 30.46 12.36
N ALA A 101 -7.79 31.44 13.21
CA ALA A 101 -8.25 32.82 13.02
C ALA A 101 -7.68 33.43 11.73
N ILE A 102 -6.39 33.24 11.45
CA ILE A 102 -5.77 33.66 10.17
C ILE A 102 -6.46 32.97 8.98
N ALA A 103 -6.79 31.68 9.13
CA ALA A 103 -7.45 30.93 8.09
C ALA A 103 -8.88 31.44 7.81
N VAL A 104 -9.64 31.80 8.86
CA VAL A 104 -10.96 32.45 8.70
C VAL A 104 -10.83 33.72 7.88
N ASP A 105 -9.95 34.65 8.30
CA ASP A 105 -9.75 35.92 7.61
C ASP A 105 -9.33 35.71 6.16
N THR A 106 -8.42 34.76 5.92
CA THR A 106 -7.92 34.44 4.57
C THR A 106 -9.01 33.86 3.67
N LEU A 107 -9.80 32.89 4.17
CA LEU A 107 -10.87 32.25 3.39
C LEU A 107 -12.06 33.20 3.15
N VAL A 108 -12.40 34.04 4.11
CA VAL A 108 -13.41 35.10 3.94
C VAL A 108 -12.96 36.08 2.84
N ALA A 109 -11.71 36.55 2.90
CA ALA A 109 -11.17 37.43 1.85
C ALA A 109 -11.13 36.73 0.48
N PHE A 110 -10.76 35.45 0.44
CA PHE A 110 -10.75 34.64 -0.79
C PHE A 110 -12.17 34.48 -1.37
N ARG A 111 -13.16 34.16 -0.53
CA ARG A 111 -14.58 34.07 -0.91
C ARG A 111 -15.07 35.42 -1.49
N ASP A 112 -14.87 36.50 -0.76
CA ASP A 112 -15.34 37.85 -1.13
C ASP A 112 -14.61 38.38 -2.37
N GLY A 113 -13.39 37.93 -2.63
CA GLY A 113 -12.62 38.14 -3.86
C GLY A 113 -13.10 37.33 -5.06
N GLY A 114 -14.16 36.52 -4.91
CA GLY A 114 -14.75 35.67 -5.95
C GLY A 114 -14.09 34.31 -6.12
N SER A 115 -13.45 33.80 -5.07
CA SER A 115 -12.84 32.45 -4.98
C SER A 115 -11.87 32.14 -6.13
N ARG A 116 -10.98 33.08 -6.43
CA ARG A 116 -10.00 32.94 -7.52
C ARG A 116 -8.63 32.58 -6.94
N PRO A 117 -8.15 31.35 -7.18
CA PRO A 117 -6.80 30.96 -6.77
C PRO A 117 -5.72 31.82 -7.43
N ALA A 118 -4.63 32.03 -6.72
CA ALA A 118 -3.42 32.61 -7.30
C ALA A 118 -2.88 31.71 -8.44
N PRO A 119 -2.04 32.25 -9.33
CA PRO A 119 -1.26 31.42 -10.25
C PRO A 119 -0.44 30.38 -9.46
N PRO A 120 -0.12 29.19 -10.06
CA PRO A 120 0.77 28.23 -9.41
C PRO A 120 2.07 28.90 -8.93
N PRO A 121 2.57 28.55 -7.74
CA PRO A 121 3.84 29.05 -7.26
C PRO A 121 5.00 28.65 -8.17
N SER A 122 6.11 29.37 -8.09
CA SER A 122 7.38 28.93 -8.68
C SER A 122 7.92 27.70 -7.92
N ASP A 123 8.87 26.96 -8.52
CA ASP A 123 9.53 25.83 -7.87
C ASP A 123 10.19 26.25 -6.54
N GLU A 124 10.74 27.45 -6.47
CA GLU A 124 11.33 28.04 -5.26
C GLU A 124 10.28 28.29 -4.16
N ASP A 125 9.16 28.89 -4.52
CA ASP A 125 8.05 29.15 -3.59
C ASP A 125 7.40 27.84 -3.13
N LEU A 126 7.21 26.88 -4.06
CA LEU A 126 6.67 25.57 -3.73
C LEU A 126 7.57 24.81 -2.76
N LEU A 127 8.88 24.84 -3.00
CA LEU A 127 9.87 24.23 -2.11
C LEU A 127 9.80 24.87 -0.70
N GLN A 128 9.69 26.19 -0.61
CA GLN A 128 9.53 26.89 0.68
C GLN A 128 8.26 26.43 1.41
N ILE A 129 7.13 26.26 0.69
CA ILE A 129 5.88 25.78 1.30
C ILE A 129 6.06 24.33 1.80
N MET A 130 6.69 23.47 1.01
CA MET A 130 6.95 22.06 1.37
C MET A 130 7.85 21.95 2.59
N GLU A 131 8.99 22.67 2.60
CA GLU A 131 9.93 22.68 3.73
C GLU A 131 9.29 23.19 5.02
N PHE A 132 8.42 24.21 4.93
CA PHE A 132 7.64 24.66 6.06
C PHE A 132 6.72 23.55 6.59
N ALA A 133 5.99 22.88 5.70
CA ALA A 133 5.01 21.84 6.05
C ALA A 133 5.63 20.64 6.78
N VAL A 134 6.89 20.30 6.46
CA VAL A 134 7.62 19.16 7.06
C VAL A 134 8.51 19.55 8.24
N GLY A 135 8.39 20.76 8.78
CA GLY A 135 9.13 21.18 9.95
C GLY A 135 10.51 21.80 9.65
N GLY A 136 10.84 22.06 8.40
CA GLY A 136 12.08 22.71 7.94
C GLY A 136 13.15 21.76 7.40
N GLU A 137 12.81 20.49 7.20
CA GLU A 137 13.68 19.53 6.50
C GLU A 137 13.82 19.92 5.04
N SER A 138 15.03 19.74 4.46
CA SER A 138 15.26 20.05 3.05
C SER A 138 14.54 19.09 2.13
N MET A 139 13.73 19.62 1.20
CA MET A 139 12.88 18.87 0.30
C MET A 139 13.30 18.94 -1.18
N ALA A 140 14.46 19.56 -1.46
CA ALA A 140 14.91 19.83 -2.84
C ALA A 140 14.95 18.57 -3.73
N ASP A 141 15.46 17.45 -3.20
CA ASP A 141 15.52 16.18 -3.92
C ASP A 141 14.14 15.53 -4.15
N TYR A 142 13.17 15.87 -3.29
CA TYR A 142 11.81 15.34 -3.34
C TYR A 142 10.88 16.17 -4.20
N LEU A 143 11.22 17.41 -4.54
CA LEU A 143 10.33 18.33 -5.24
C LEU A 143 9.68 17.71 -6.49
N PRO A 144 10.39 17.03 -7.41
CA PRO A 144 9.75 16.46 -8.59
C PRO A 144 8.77 15.31 -8.29
N LEU A 145 9.06 14.49 -7.28
CA LEU A 145 8.14 13.44 -6.81
C LEU A 145 6.88 14.05 -6.21
N LEU A 146 7.06 15.07 -5.37
CA LEU A 146 5.97 15.67 -4.60
C LEU A 146 5.05 16.51 -5.47
N GLU A 147 5.55 17.11 -6.56
CA GLU A 147 4.72 17.71 -7.59
C GLU A 147 3.77 16.70 -8.25
N GLU A 148 4.23 15.46 -8.49
CA GLU A 148 3.38 14.38 -9.00
C GLU A 148 2.35 13.93 -7.94
N GLU A 149 2.76 13.81 -6.66
CA GLU A 149 1.89 13.39 -5.56
C GLU A 149 0.84 14.43 -5.18
N LEU A 150 1.19 15.69 -5.22
CA LEU A 150 0.24 16.78 -4.96
C LEU A 150 -0.85 16.86 -6.03
N ALA A 151 -0.54 16.44 -7.27
CA ALA A 151 -1.49 16.44 -8.38
C ALA A 151 -2.38 17.70 -8.42
N HIS A 152 -1.75 18.86 -8.23
CA HIS A 152 -2.44 20.15 -8.12
C HIS A 152 -3.47 20.31 -9.22
N ARG A 153 -4.68 20.74 -8.86
CA ARG A 153 -5.83 20.93 -9.76
C ARG A 153 -6.35 19.61 -10.37
N GLY A 154 -6.03 18.46 -9.78
CA GLY A 154 -6.42 17.15 -10.26
C GLY A 154 -5.72 16.72 -11.55
N GLU A 155 -4.53 17.26 -11.83
CA GLU A 155 -3.75 16.88 -13.02
C GLU A 155 -3.15 15.47 -12.84
N ASP A 156 -3.36 14.61 -13.83
CA ASP A 156 -2.76 13.27 -13.88
C ASP A 156 -1.35 13.35 -14.47
N ARG A 157 -0.36 13.67 -13.65
CA ARG A 157 1.03 13.84 -14.08
C ARG A 157 1.77 12.51 -14.34
N ARG A 158 1.11 11.35 -14.06
CA ARG A 158 1.63 10.01 -14.33
C ARG A 158 1.00 9.35 -15.55
N ALA A 159 0.11 10.06 -16.27
CA ALA A 159 -0.43 9.58 -17.52
C ALA A 159 0.67 9.39 -18.57
N PRO A 160 0.58 8.38 -19.46
CA PRO A 160 1.50 8.24 -20.59
C PRO A 160 1.37 9.45 -21.51
N LEU A 161 2.52 9.97 -21.98
CA LEU A 161 2.59 11.09 -22.94
C LEU A 161 2.79 10.61 -24.39
N TRP A 162 2.57 9.34 -24.64
CA TRP A 162 2.69 8.70 -25.93
C TRP A 162 1.44 7.85 -26.22
N HIS A 163 1.18 7.62 -27.49
CA HIS A 163 0.10 6.77 -27.95
C HIS A 163 0.66 5.71 -28.91
N LYS A 164 0.16 4.48 -28.80
CA LYS A 164 0.64 3.33 -29.61
C LYS A 164 0.59 3.63 -31.11
N ASP A 165 -0.46 4.29 -31.58
CA ASP A 165 -0.62 4.60 -32.99
C ASP A 165 0.38 5.67 -33.51
N ASP A 166 1.00 6.45 -32.63
CA ASP A 166 2.07 7.38 -33.01
C ASP A 166 3.42 6.65 -33.15
N LEU A 167 3.60 5.52 -32.48
CA LEU A 167 4.84 4.75 -32.47
C LEU A 167 4.84 3.60 -33.49
N ALA A 168 3.77 2.81 -33.48
CA ALA A 168 3.67 1.61 -34.30
C ALA A 168 2.19 1.37 -34.75
N PRO A 169 1.63 2.23 -35.65
CA PRO A 169 0.21 2.19 -36.01
C PRO A 169 -0.23 0.85 -36.60
N ASP A 170 0.61 0.25 -37.42
CA ASP A 170 0.27 -0.98 -38.17
C ASP A 170 0.65 -2.28 -37.41
N ARG A 171 1.30 -2.16 -36.24
CA ARG A 171 1.73 -3.33 -35.45
C ARG A 171 0.58 -3.82 -34.56
N PRO A 172 0.05 -5.05 -34.75
CA PRO A 172 -0.79 -5.69 -33.74
C PRO A 172 0.02 -5.85 -32.44
N PHE A 173 -0.56 -5.46 -31.31
CA PHE A 173 0.10 -5.56 -30.01
C PHE A 173 -0.97 -5.75 -28.93
N GLU A 174 -0.88 -6.86 -28.22
CA GLU A 174 -1.88 -7.29 -27.24
C GLU A 174 -1.24 -7.55 -25.88
N VAL A 175 -1.90 -7.09 -24.80
CA VAL A 175 -1.46 -7.28 -23.41
C VAL A 175 -2.49 -8.11 -22.65
N ALA A 176 -2.05 -9.18 -21.99
CA ALA A 176 -2.85 -9.89 -20.99
C ALA A 176 -2.55 -9.35 -19.60
N ILE A 177 -3.58 -8.90 -18.88
CA ILE A 177 -3.50 -8.48 -17.48
C ILE A 177 -4.18 -9.56 -16.64
N ILE A 178 -3.51 -10.04 -15.59
CA ILE A 178 -4.02 -11.11 -14.74
C ILE A 178 -4.44 -10.53 -13.38
N GLY A 179 -5.75 -10.47 -13.13
CA GLY A 179 -6.37 -9.91 -11.94
C GLY A 179 -6.93 -8.51 -12.15
N ALA A 180 -8.16 -8.26 -11.65
CA ALA A 180 -8.87 -6.97 -11.67
C ALA A 180 -8.95 -6.33 -10.27
N GLY A 181 -7.94 -6.53 -9.46
CA GLY A 181 -7.72 -5.77 -8.23
C GLY A 181 -7.15 -4.38 -8.53
N MET A 182 -6.75 -3.67 -7.49
CA MET A 182 -6.18 -2.32 -7.54
C MET A 182 -5.08 -2.16 -8.62
N SER A 183 -4.10 -3.06 -8.68
CA SER A 183 -3.00 -2.96 -9.66
C SER A 183 -3.45 -3.28 -11.09
N GLY A 184 -4.39 -4.22 -11.26
CA GLY A 184 -4.92 -4.58 -12.58
C GLY A 184 -5.76 -3.47 -13.19
N LEU A 185 -6.63 -2.83 -12.41
CA LEU A 185 -7.39 -1.67 -12.86
C LEU A 185 -6.48 -0.49 -13.23
N LEU A 186 -5.41 -0.29 -12.47
CA LEU A 186 -4.43 0.76 -12.74
C LEU A 186 -3.73 0.55 -14.08
N VAL A 187 -3.16 -0.64 -14.33
CA VAL A 187 -2.46 -0.88 -15.59
C VAL A 187 -3.43 -0.88 -16.78
N ALA A 188 -4.65 -1.39 -16.61
CA ALA A 188 -5.69 -1.33 -17.65
C ALA A 188 -6.02 0.11 -18.04
N HIS A 189 -6.20 1.00 -17.06
CA HIS A 189 -6.44 2.42 -17.30
C HIS A 189 -5.27 3.08 -18.06
N ARG A 190 -4.04 2.82 -17.64
CA ARG A 190 -2.84 3.39 -18.28
C ARG A 190 -2.61 2.87 -19.70
N LEU A 191 -2.85 1.59 -19.96
CA LEU A 191 -2.79 1.03 -21.31
C LEU A 191 -3.88 1.62 -22.22
N GLN A 192 -5.09 1.84 -21.68
CA GLN A 192 -6.16 2.51 -22.41
C GLN A 192 -5.76 3.94 -22.79
N GLN A 193 -5.15 4.71 -21.88
CA GLN A 193 -4.65 6.05 -22.17
C GLN A 193 -3.54 6.03 -23.25
N ALA A 194 -2.70 5.01 -23.26
CA ALA A 194 -1.64 4.82 -24.25
C ALA A 194 -2.14 4.22 -25.58
N GLY A 195 -3.43 3.92 -25.73
CA GLY A 195 -4.00 3.31 -26.93
C GLY A 195 -3.52 1.88 -27.19
N VAL A 196 -3.04 1.19 -26.17
CA VAL A 196 -2.57 -0.20 -26.25
C VAL A 196 -3.75 -1.15 -26.02
N SER A 197 -3.89 -2.16 -26.87
CA SER A 197 -4.94 -3.20 -26.72
C SER A 197 -4.62 -4.14 -25.57
N PHE A 198 -5.63 -4.50 -24.76
CA PHE A 198 -5.47 -5.40 -23.63
C PHE A 198 -6.75 -6.15 -23.30
N THR A 199 -6.58 -7.26 -22.58
CA THR A 199 -7.66 -7.99 -21.90
C THR A 199 -7.25 -8.24 -20.47
N VAL A 200 -8.16 -7.96 -19.51
CA VAL A 200 -8.00 -8.32 -18.10
C VAL A 200 -8.72 -9.64 -17.84
N PHE A 201 -8.03 -10.60 -17.24
CA PHE A 201 -8.61 -11.87 -16.80
C PHE A 201 -8.81 -11.84 -15.30
N GLU A 202 -10.06 -11.90 -14.83
CA GLU A 202 -10.42 -11.93 -13.41
C GLU A 202 -11.19 -13.21 -13.08
N LYS A 203 -10.69 -13.93 -12.07
CA LYS A 203 -11.31 -15.20 -11.65
C LYS A 203 -12.66 -15.03 -10.94
N ASN A 204 -12.87 -13.86 -10.33
CA ASN A 204 -14.13 -13.53 -9.67
C ASN A 204 -15.12 -12.91 -10.67
N ASP A 205 -16.34 -12.69 -10.22
CA ASP A 205 -17.43 -12.07 -10.99
C ASP A 205 -17.47 -10.53 -10.90
N GLU A 206 -16.54 -9.94 -10.12
CA GLU A 206 -16.46 -8.50 -9.90
C GLU A 206 -14.99 -8.06 -9.69
N VAL A 207 -14.74 -6.76 -9.90
CA VAL A 207 -13.46 -6.11 -9.59
C VAL A 207 -13.27 -5.90 -8.08
N GLY A 208 -12.04 -5.63 -7.65
CA GLY A 208 -11.74 -5.22 -6.28
C GLY A 208 -10.68 -6.05 -5.57
N GLY A 209 -10.37 -7.26 -6.07
CA GLY A 209 -9.29 -8.09 -5.54
C GLY A 209 -9.41 -8.33 -4.02
N THR A 210 -8.44 -7.85 -3.24
CA THR A 210 -8.43 -7.98 -1.76
C THR A 210 -9.72 -7.45 -1.11
N TRP A 211 -10.28 -6.36 -1.61
CA TRP A 211 -11.49 -5.74 -1.05
C TRP A 211 -12.78 -6.45 -1.45
N LEU A 212 -12.75 -7.25 -2.52
CA LEU A 212 -13.82 -8.17 -2.87
C LEU A 212 -13.78 -9.45 -2.02
N GLU A 213 -12.58 -10.02 -1.84
CA GLU A 213 -12.41 -11.36 -1.23
C GLU A 213 -12.43 -11.35 0.31
N ASN A 214 -12.04 -10.24 0.97
CA ASN A 214 -11.96 -10.17 2.43
C ASN A 214 -13.18 -9.45 3.01
N THR A 215 -14.15 -10.22 3.47
CA THR A 215 -15.44 -9.73 3.97
C THR A 215 -15.68 -10.02 5.45
N TYR A 216 -14.62 -10.33 6.20
CA TYR A 216 -14.74 -10.56 7.65
C TYR A 216 -15.21 -9.30 8.39
N PRO A 217 -15.92 -9.43 9.51
CA PRO A 217 -16.38 -8.28 10.30
C PRO A 217 -15.24 -7.36 10.71
N GLY A 218 -15.44 -6.06 10.62
CA GLY A 218 -14.41 -5.07 10.95
C GLY A 218 -13.30 -4.90 9.90
N CYS A 219 -13.37 -5.59 8.74
CA CYS A 219 -12.38 -5.48 7.67
C CYS A 219 -12.24 -4.03 7.20
N ARG A 220 -11.05 -3.44 7.33
CA ARG A 220 -10.74 -2.06 6.94
C ARG A 220 -9.28 -1.87 6.54
N VAL A 221 -9.00 -0.77 5.86
CA VAL A 221 -7.64 -0.38 5.52
C VAL A 221 -6.89 0.09 6.78
N ASP A 222 -5.58 -0.15 6.80
CA ASP A 222 -4.66 0.34 7.84
C ASP A 222 -3.77 1.50 7.36
N ASN A 223 -4.16 2.11 6.25
CA ASN A 223 -3.53 3.27 5.64
C ASN A 223 -4.61 4.35 5.42
N PRO A 224 -4.36 5.64 5.72
CA PRO A 224 -5.34 6.70 5.47
C PRO A 224 -5.81 6.71 4.02
N ASN A 225 -7.11 6.93 3.80
CA ASN A 225 -7.73 6.84 2.47
C ASN A 225 -7.10 7.75 1.42
N HIS A 226 -6.69 8.97 1.81
CA HIS A 226 -6.01 9.91 0.92
C HIS A 226 -4.67 9.40 0.40
N ASN A 227 -4.02 8.46 1.11
CA ASN A 227 -2.82 7.76 0.66
C ASN A 227 -3.12 6.38 0.06
N TYR A 228 -4.31 5.81 0.37
CA TYR A 228 -4.78 4.54 -0.19
C TYR A 228 -5.82 4.74 -1.30
N SER A 229 -5.49 5.62 -2.24
CA SER A 229 -6.27 5.90 -3.45
C SER A 229 -5.32 6.34 -4.57
N TYR A 230 -5.72 6.14 -5.82
CA TYR A 230 -4.88 6.56 -6.96
C TYR A 230 -4.62 8.06 -6.93
N SER A 231 -3.40 8.48 -7.25
CA SER A 231 -2.99 9.88 -7.27
C SER A 231 -3.85 10.73 -8.22
N PHE A 232 -4.29 10.12 -9.31
CA PHE A 232 -5.11 10.75 -10.36
C PHE A 232 -6.62 10.56 -10.19
N ALA A 233 -7.05 9.82 -9.16
CA ALA A 233 -8.45 9.52 -8.86
C ALA A 233 -8.77 9.72 -7.37
N GLN A 234 -8.26 10.82 -6.81
CA GLN A 234 -8.54 11.22 -5.44
C GLN A 234 -10.01 11.58 -5.28
N ARG A 235 -10.61 11.23 -4.13
CA ARG A 235 -11.94 11.71 -3.75
C ARG A 235 -11.84 12.49 -2.43
N HIS A 236 -12.67 13.50 -2.28
CA HIS A 236 -12.66 14.40 -1.12
C HIS A 236 -13.78 14.09 -0.11
N ASP A 237 -14.64 13.13 -0.42
CA ASP A 237 -15.83 12.77 0.34
C ASP A 237 -15.71 11.40 1.03
N TRP A 238 -14.49 11.06 1.49
CA TRP A 238 -14.30 9.85 2.26
C TRP A 238 -15.09 9.91 3.59
N PRO A 239 -15.94 8.89 3.87
CA PRO A 239 -16.75 8.91 5.10
C PRO A 239 -15.97 8.59 6.38
N PHE A 240 -14.79 7.97 6.26
CA PHE A 240 -13.91 7.58 7.36
C PHE A 240 -12.47 7.99 7.05
N HIS A 241 -11.63 8.16 8.08
CA HIS A 241 -10.18 8.34 7.89
C HIS A 241 -9.53 7.06 7.34
N PHE A 242 -9.96 5.91 7.86
CA PHE A 242 -9.56 4.56 7.44
C PHE A 242 -10.83 3.78 7.07
N SER A 243 -11.14 3.69 5.81
CA SER A 243 -12.43 3.14 5.36
C SER A 243 -12.57 1.65 5.61
N PRO A 244 -13.78 1.20 5.99
CA PRO A 244 -14.13 -0.22 5.98
C PRO A 244 -14.20 -0.76 4.54
N GLN A 245 -14.10 -2.09 4.44
CA GLN A 245 -14.08 -2.85 3.19
C GLN A 245 -15.13 -2.43 2.15
N PRO A 246 -16.42 -2.23 2.49
CA PRO A 246 -17.42 -1.88 1.47
C PRO A 246 -17.16 -0.52 0.79
N VAL A 247 -16.63 0.45 1.54
CA VAL A 247 -16.30 1.78 1.00
C VAL A 247 -15.13 1.73 0.03
N LEU A 248 -14.14 0.88 0.32
CA LEU A 248 -12.99 0.68 -0.57
C LEU A 248 -13.37 -0.12 -1.81
N LEU A 249 -14.21 -1.13 -1.65
CA LEU A 249 -14.74 -1.89 -2.78
C LEU A 249 -15.51 -0.96 -3.73
N ASP A 250 -16.44 -0.13 -3.21
CA ASP A 250 -17.16 0.88 -3.98
C ASP A 250 -16.20 1.82 -4.72
N TYR A 251 -15.13 2.28 -4.08
CA TYR A 251 -14.13 3.12 -4.73
C TYR A 251 -13.51 2.46 -5.97
N PHE A 252 -13.07 1.20 -5.88
CA PHE A 252 -12.46 0.49 -7.01
C PHE A 252 -13.49 0.13 -8.07
N GLN A 253 -14.72 -0.22 -7.70
CA GLN A 253 -15.81 -0.42 -8.65
C GLN A 253 -16.12 0.86 -9.43
N ARG A 254 -16.22 2.01 -8.74
CA ARG A 254 -16.40 3.32 -9.38
C ARG A 254 -15.22 3.69 -10.28
N CYS A 255 -13.99 3.33 -9.92
CA CYS A 255 -12.84 3.50 -10.82
C CYS A 255 -13.02 2.69 -12.10
N ALA A 256 -13.38 1.40 -12.01
CA ALA A 256 -13.61 0.56 -13.18
C ALA A 256 -14.72 1.11 -14.10
N ASP A 257 -15.82 1.60 -13.50
CA ASP A 257 -16.95 2.19 -14.24
C ASP A 257 -16.56 3.52 -14.88
N THR A 258 -15.95 4.42 -14.12
CA THR A 258 -15.60 5.78 -14.59
C THR A 258 -14.57 5.74 -15.70
N PHE A 259 -13.62 4.80 -15.62
CA PHE A 259 -12.60 4.62 -16.66
C PHE A 259 -13.09 3.76 -17.84
N GLY A 260 -14.31 3.21 -17.79
CA GLY A 260 -14.88 2.39 -18.85
C GLY A 260 -14.13 1.08 -19.08
N LEU A 261 -13.64 0.44 -18.00
CA LEU A 261 -12.78 -0.76 -18.10
C LEU A 261 -13.56 -2.08 -18.17
N ARG A 262 -14.83 -2.11 -17.74
CA ARG A 262 -15.58 -3.37 -17.57
C ARG A 262 -15.67 -4.21 -18.83
N ASP A 263 -15.84 -3.58 -19.99
CA ASP A 263 -15.94 -4.28 -21.30
C ASP A 263 -14.61 -4.93 -21.73
N ARG A 264 -13.51 -4.63 -21.02
CA ARG A 264 -12.18 -5.19 -21.22
C ARG A 264 -11.80 -6.28 -20.20
N ILE A 265 -12.73 -6.60 -19.28
CA ILE A 265 -12.50 -7.59 -18.21
C ILE A 265 -13.29 -8.86 -18.52
N ALA A 266 -12.58 -9.97 -18.66
CA ALA A 266 -13.15 -11.29 -18.73
C ALA A 266 -13.34 -11.83 -17.31
N PHE A 267 -14.54 -11.61 -16.76
CA PHE A 267 -14.91 -12.08 -15.42
C PHE A 267 -15.11 -13.60 -15.38
N GLY A 268 -15.02 -14.20 -14.18
CA GLY A 268 -15.14 -15.64 -13.97
C GLY A 268 -14.06 -16.45 -14.69
N THR A 269 -12.96 -15.80 -15.08
CA THR A 269 -11.93 -16.39 -15.94
C THR A 269 -10.60 -16.50 -15.21
N GLU A 270 -10.25 -17.73 -14.82
CA GLU A 270 -8.98 -18.03 -14.15
C GLU A 270 -7.86 -18.28 -15.16
N VAL A 271 -6.71 -17.62 -15.00
CA VAL A 271 -5.49 -17.94 -15.76
C VAL A 271 -4.80 -19.12 -15.12
N LEU A 272 -4.61 -20.18 -15.90
CA LEU A 272 -3.99 -21.43 -15.47
C LEU A 272 -2.48 -21.45 -15.75
N SER A 273 -2.07 -20.93 -16.91
CA SER A 273 -0.67 -20.86 -17.28
C SER A 273 -0.38 -19.77 -18.29
N ALA A 274 0.88 -19.34 -18.32
CA ALA A 274 1.46 -18.51 -19.35
C ALA A 274 2.76 -19.17 -19.83
N THR A 275 2.86 -19.42 -21.15
CA THR A 275 4.01 -20.12 -21.76
C THR A 275 4.59 -19.26 -22.86
N TRP A 276 5.89 -18.96 -22.78
CA TRP A 276 6.64 -18.24 -23.80
C TRP A 276 6.97 -19.14 -24.99
N SER A 277 6.84 -18.62 -26.20
CA SER A 277 7.31 -19.25 -27.44
C SER A 277 8.59 -18.54 -27.90
N ASP A 278 9.71 -19.28 -27.92
CA ASP A 278 10.98 -18.76 -28.46
C ASP A 278 10.94 -18.59 -29.98
N ASP A 279 10.05 -19.26 -30.68
CA ASP A 279 9.87 -19.15 -32.14
C ASP A 279 9.02 -17.91 -32.49
N ASP A 280 7.85 -17.75 -31.83
CA ASP A 280 6.86 -16.69 -32.14
C ASP A 280 7.14 -15.39 -31.41
N LYS A 281 7.99 -15.40 -30.37
CA LYS A 281 8.30 -14.28 -29.47
C LYS A 281 7.03 -13.72 -28.82
N ARG A 282 6.13 -14.60 -28.39
CA ARG A 282 4.85 -14.30 -27.78
C ARG A 282 4.52 -15.24 -26.64
N TRP A 283 3.60 -14.84 -25.81
CA TRP A 283 3.05 -15.65 -24.73
C TRP A 283 1.76 -16.32 -25.16
N THR A 284 1.62 -17.61 -24.87
CA THR A 284 0.35 -18.35 -24.89
C THR A 284 -0.22 -18.38 -23.47
N VAL A 285 -1.32 -17.69 -23.23
CA VAL A 285 -2.02 -17.67 -21.95
C VAL A 285 -3.20 -18.61 -21.99
N ARG A 286 -3.21 -19.63 -21.13
CA ARG A 286 -4.30 -20.61 -21.00
C ARG A 286 -5.22 -20.19 -19.85
N THR A 287 -6.51 -20.13 -20.13
CA THR A 287 -7.54 -19.68 -19.19
C THR A 287 -8.62 -20.75 -19.02
N ARG A 288 -9.34 -20.66 -17.89
CA ARG A 288 -10.56 -21.42 -17.62
C ARG A 288 -11.70 -20.45 -17.35
N GLY A 289 -12.74 -20.53 -18.19
CA GLY A 289 -13.94 -19.72 -18.06
C GLY A 289 -14.90 -20.21 -16.98
N PRO A 290 -16.01 -19.48 -16.76
CA PRO A 290 -16.99 -19.79 -15.71
C PRO A 290 -17.69 -21.15 -15.90
N ASP A 291 -17.83 -21.62 -17.14
CA ASP A 291 -18.42 -22.91 -17.46
C ASP A 291 -17.41 -24.07 -17.34
N GLY A 292 -16.16 -23.80 -16.98
CA GLY A 292 -15.07 -24.76 -16.87
C GLY A 292 -14.34 -25.03 -18.20
N ASP A 293 -14.77 -24.41 -19.28
CA ASP A 293 -14.13 -24.53 -20.58
C ASP A 293 -12.76 -23.83 -20.60
N GLU A 294 -11.76 -24.51 -21.15
CA GLU A 294 -10.43 -23.94 -21.29
C GLU A 294 -10.25 -23.34 -22.69
N SER A 295 -9.57 -22.20 -22.72
CA SER A 295 -9.20 -21.49 -23.94
C SER A 295 -7.77 -20.98 -23.87
N THR A 296 -7.23 -20.56 -25.01
CA THR A 296 -5.89 -19.98 -25.12
C THR A 296 -5.96 -18.66 -25.89
N VAL A 297 -5.16 -17.69 -25.45
CA VAL A 297 -4.93 -16.43 -26.16
C VAL A 297 -3.44 -16.21 -26.34
N GLU A 298 -3.05 -15.65 -27.47
CA GLU A 298 -1.67 -15.25 -27.74
C GLU A 298 -1.52 -13.75 -27.55
N VAL A 299 -0.50 -13.34 -26.76
CA VAL A 299 -0.25 -11.95 -26.42
C VAL A 299 1.23 -11.62 -26.49
N ASP A 300 1.55 -10.33 -26.67
CA ASP A 300 2.93 -9.85 -26.73
C ASP A 300 3.51 -9.62 -25.32
N VAL A 301 2.64 -9.28 -24.35
CA VAL A 301 3.00 -8.96 -22.97
C VAL A 301 2.04 -9.62 -22.00
N VAL A 302 2.57 -10.11 -20.88
CA VAL A 302 1.79 -10.56 -19.72
C VAL A 302 2.09 -9.69 -18.51
N VAL A 303 1.05 -9.08 -17.92
CA VAL A 303 1.18 -8.34 -16.66
C VAL A 303 0.46 -9.09 -15.55
N SER A 304 1.22 -9.55 -14.57
CA SER A 304 0.67 -10.19 -13.37
C SER A 304 0.30 -9.14 -12.33
N ALA A 305 -0.99 -9.01 -12.04
CA ALA A 305 -1.56 -8.13 -11.01
C ALA A 305 -2.33 -8.93 -9.95
N VAL A 306 -1.91 -10.17 -9.68
CA VAL A 306 -2.60 -11.14 -8.81
C VAL A 306 -2.50 -10.81 -7.31
N GLY A 307 -1.58 -9.92 -6.92
CA GLY A 307 -1.30 -9.59 -5.52
C GLY A 307 -0.57 -10.71 -4.77
N GLN A 308 -0.14 -10.42 -3.52
CA GLN A 308 0.58 -11.37 -2.66
C GLN A 308 -0.33 -11.97 -1.57
N LEU A 309 -1.33 -11.21 -1.09
CA LEU A 309 -2.22 -11.59 0.00
C LEU A 309 -3.56 -12.12 -0.54
N ASN A 310 -3.50 -13.15 -1.37
CA ASN A 310 -4.67 -13.70 -2.07
C ASN A 310 -4.97 -15.17 -1.72
N ARG A 311 -3.98 -15.90 -1.17
CA ARG A 311 -4.12 -17.33 -0.85
C ARG A 311 -3.99 -17.55 0.64
N PRO A 312 -5.06 -18.07 1.32
CA PRO A 312 -5.01 -18.41 2.73
C PRO A 312 -3.86 -19.33 3.07
N SER A 313 -3.20 -19.07 4.21
CA SER A 313 -2.20 -19.94 4.79
C SER A 313 -2.79 -20.68 5.98
N PHE A 314 -2.76 -21.98 5.94
CA PHE A 314 -3.19 -22.82 7.07
C PHE A 314 -1.94 -23.36 7.79
N PRO A 315 -1.94 -23.37 9.13
CA PRO A 315 -0.84 -23.95 9.89
C PRO A 315 -0.82 -25.47 9.75
N ASP A 316 0.38 -26.03 9.77
CA ASP A 316 0.57 -27.50 9.83
C ASP A 316 0.41 -27.96 11.27
N ILE A 317 -0.85 -28.08 11.71
CA ILE A 317 -1.21 -28.58 13.04
C ILE A 317 -1.77 -29.98 12.89
N PRO A 318 -1.24 -30.99 13.64
CA PRO A 318 -1.77 -32.34 13.61
C PRO A 318 -3.27 -32.38 13.88
N GLY A 319 -4.01 -33.19 13.13
CA GLY A 319 -5.45 -33.37 13.32
C GLY A 319 -6.33 -32.23 12.81
N ARG A 320 -5.79 -31.21 12.12
CA ARG A 320 -6.58 -30.06 11.61
C ARG A 320 -7.85 -30.47 10.87
N ASP A 321 -7.76 -31.46 10.00
CA ASP A 321 -8.89 -31.91 9.17
C ASP A 321 -9.83 -32.87 9.92
N SER A 322 -9.54 -33.18 11.20
CA SER A 322 -10.40 -34.03 12.05
C SER A 322 -11.47 -33.24 12.80
N PHE A 323 -11.40 -31.92 12.85
CA PHE A 323 -12.34 -31.08 13.57
C PHE A 323 -13.78 -31.30 13.06
N ALA A 324 -14.70 -31.69 13.95
CA ALA A 324 -16.07 -32.00 13.59
C ALA A 324 -17.00 -30.78 13.57
N GLY A 325 -16.57 -29.66 14.14
CA GLY A 325 -17.28 -28.38 14.13
C GLY A 325 -17.08 -27.61 12.80
N ILE A 326 -17.49 -26.35 12.82
CA ILE A 326 -17.35 -25.47 11.65
C ILE A 326 -15.98 -24.82 11.68
N SER A 327 -15.21 -24.90 10.59
CA SER A 327 -13.94 -24.20 10.48
C SER A 327 -13.80 -23.45 9.16
N PHE A 328 -13.23 -22.23 9.22
CA PHE A 328 -12.94 -21.42 8.04
C PHE A 328 -11.77 -20.44 8.28
N HIS A 329 -11.19 -19.97 7.19
CA HIS A 329 -10.15 -18.95 7.23
C HIS A 329 -10.77 -17.54 7.14
N SER A 330 -10.19 -16.54 7.81
CA SER A 330 -10.67 -15.15 7.80
C SER A 330 -10.85 -14.58 6.38
N ALA A 331 -9.94 -14.91 5.45
CA ALA A 331 -10.05 -14.50 4.04
C ALA A 331 -11.14 -15.26 3.24
N ARG A 332 -11.86 -16.16 3.85
CA ARG A 332 -13.01 -16.91 3.29
C ARG A 332 -14.07 -16.98 4.38
N TRP A 333 -14.46 -15.80 4.84
CA TRP A 333 -15.41 -15.67 5.95
C TRP A 333 -16.73 -16.35 5.62
N ASN A 334 -17.20 -17.22 6.51
CA ASN A 334 -18.47 -17.91 6.34
C ASN A 334 -19.59 -17.11 7.01
N HIS A 335 -20.33 -16.32 6.22
CA HIS A 335 -21.41 -15.48 6.68
C HIS A 335 -22.67 -16.24 7.11
N ASP A 336 -22.79 -17.53 6.75
CA ASP A 336 -23.93 -18.36 7.15
C ASP A 336 -23.81 -18.89 8.59
N VAL A 337 -22.68 -18.68 9.24
CA VAL A 337 -22.42 -19.14 10.60
C VAL A 337 -22.81 -18.08 11.61
N ASP A 338 -23.85 -18.37 12.39
CA ASP A 338 -24.20 -17.58 13.56
C ASP A 338 -23.24 -17.91 14.72
N LEU A 339 -22.50 -16.91 15.17
CA LEU A 339 -21.57 -17.02 16.30
C LEU A 339 -22.20 -16.72 17.67
N GLN A 340 -23.50 -16.31 17.69
CA GLN A 340 -24.19 -15.95 18.93
C GLN A 340 -24.20 -17.10 19.94
N GLY A 341 -23.59 -16.87 21.10
CA GLY A 341 -23.51 -17.84 22.19
C GLY A 341 -22.63 -19.06 21.94
N LYS A 342 -21.89 -19.12 20.84
CA LYS A 342 -20.97 -20.22 20.50
C LYS A 342 -19.65 -20.10 21.24
N ARG A 343 -19.00 -21.26 21.45
CA ARG A 343 -17.58 -21.33 21.82
C ARG A 343 -16.75 -21.21 20.54
N VAL A 344 -16.00 -20.15 20.45
CA VAL A 344 -15.23 -19.82 19.23
C VAL A 344 -13.75 -19.84 19.55
N ALA A 345 -12.94 -20.50 18.74
CA ALA A 345 -11.49 -20.37 18.77
C ALA A 345 -11.00 -19.57 17.54
N VAL A 346 -10.06 -18.65 17.79
CA VAL A 346 -9.33 -17.92 16.75
C VAL A 346 -7.86 -18.27 16.85
N ILE A 347 -7.29 -18.81 15.77
CA ILE A 347 -5.84 -19.08 15.70
C ILE A 347 -5.15 -17.91 14.97
N GLY A 348 -4.33 -17.16 15.72
CA GLY A 348 -3.55 -16.04 15.22
C GLY A 348 -4.05 -14.68 15.67
N THR A 349 -3.11 -13.73 15.78
CA THR A 349 -3.31 -12.33 16.22
C THR A 349 -2.67 -11.36 15.22
N GLY A 350 -2.78 -11.68 13.91
CA GLY A 350 -2.35 -10.78 12.83
C GLY A 350 -3.41 -9.73 12.51
N ALA A 351 -3.16 -8.92 11.45
CA ALA A 351 -3.99 -7.78 11.09
C ALA A 351 -5.50 -8.10 11.00
N SER A 352 -5.87 -9.20 10.33
CA SER A 352 -7.28 -9.60 10.24
C SER A 352 -7.88 -9.92 11.62
N ALA A 353 -7.15 -10.66 12.47
CA ALA A 353 -7.64 -11.03 13.79
C ALA A 353 -7.85 -9.82 14.70
N VAL A 354 -6.93 -8.86 14.67
CA VAL A 354 -7.04 -7.60 15.44
C VAL A 354 -8.29 -6.80 15.01
N GLN A 355 -8.75 -6.97 13.77
CA GLN A 355 -9.97 -6.32 13.28
C GLN A 355 -11.26 -7.11 13.61
N PHE A 356 -11.30 -8.44 13.37
CA PHE A 356 -12.54 -9.17 13.55
C PHE A 356 -12.78 -9.69 14.98
N VAL A 357 -11.76 -9.90 15.80
CA VAL A 357 -11.92 -10.35 17.19
C VAL A 357 -12.76 -9.37 18.01
N PRO A 358 -12.52 -8.04 17.96
CA PRO A 358 -13.38 -7.06 18.62
C PRO A 358 -14.86 -7.14 18.20
N GLU A 359 -15.12 -7.44 16.92
CA GLU A 359 -16.46 -7.52 16.37
C GLU A 359 -17.22 -8.79 16.83
N ILE A 360 -16.52 -9.91 16.98
CA ILE A 360 -17.16 -11.18 17.37
C ILE A 360 -17.18 -11.40 18.90
N ALA A 361 -16.30 -10.75 19.65
CA ALA A 361 -16.22 -10.88 21.10
C ALA A 361 -17.55 -10.56 21.83
N PRO A 362 -18.35 -9.55 21.42
CA PRO A 362 -19.63 -9.27 22.06
C PRO A 362 -20.70 -10.35 21.86
N VAL A 363 -20.62 -11.13 20.78
CA VAL A 363 -21.66 -12.11 20.40
C VAL A 363 -21.30 -13.55 20.75
N ALA A 364 -20.01 -13.88 20.80
CA ALA A 364 -19.55 -15.22 21.19
C ALA A 364 -19.93 -15.53 22.66
N GLY A 365 -20.31 -16.77 22.94
CA GLY A 365 -20.53 -17.23 24.32
C GLY A 365 -19.20 -17.37 25.07
N GLU A 366 -18.19 -17.90 24.39
CA GLU A 366 -16.80 -17.99 24.81
C GLU A 366 -15.90 -17.77 23.60
N LEU A 367 -14.85 -16.95 23.74
CA LEU A 367 -13.89 -16.68 22.68
C LEU A 367 -12.48 -16.98 23.16
N LEU A 368 -11.82 -17.94 22.52
CA LEU A 368 -10.45 -18.31 22.79
C LEU A 368 -9.54 -17.78 21.69
N VAL A 369 -8.63 -16.88 22.02
CA VAL A 369 -7.67 -16.29 21.06
C VAL A 369 -6.31 -16.92 21.26
N PHE A 370 -5.87 -17.75 20.31
CA PHE A 370 -4.58 -18.43 20.37
C PHE A 370 -3.49 -17.55 19.77
N GLN A 371 -2.55 -17.14 20.60
CA GLN A 371 -1.45 -16.24 20.27
C GLN A 371 -0.11 -16.92 20.36
N ARG A 372 0.62 -17.01 19.25
CA ARG A 372 2.03 -17.44 19.26
C ARG A 372 2.99 -16.29 19.59
N THR A 373 2.73 -15.11 19.00
CA THR A 373 3.57 -13.92 19.13
C THR A 373 2.66 -12.69 19.10
N PRO A 374 2.70 -11.81 20.12
CA PRO A 374 1.87 -10.61 20.14
C PRO A 374 2.26 -9.65 19.00
N PRO A 375 1.32 -8.88 18.44
CA PRO A 375 1.62 -7.81 17.51
C PRO A 375 2.01 -6.52 18.24
N TRP A 376 2.83 -5.67 17.63
CA TRP A 376 2.92 -4.26 17.99
C TRP A 376 1.68 -3.53 17.50
N LEU A 377 1.04 -2.76 18.40
CA LEU A 377 -0.11 -1.91 18.10
C LEU A 377 0.29 -0.45 18.17
N GLY A 378 0.04 0.29 17.09
CA GLY A 378 0.29 1.72 16.99
C GLY A 378 -0.97 2.50 17.35
N PRO A 379 -0.90 3.41 18.35
CA PRO A 379 -2.04 4.23 18.74
C PRO A 379 -2.51 5.06 17.53
N THR A 380 -3.78 4.91 17.20
CA THR A 380 -4.41 5.61 16.07
C THR A 380 -5.84 5.98 16.50
N PRO A 381 -6.01 7.07 17.24
CA PRO A 381 -7.30 7.42 17.83
C PRO A 381 -8.46 7.43 16.83
N GLU A 382 -8.21 7.97 15.64
CA GLU A 382 -9.21 8.12 14.56
C GLU A 382 -9.42 6.86 13.70
N TYR A 383 -8.87 5.70 14.10
CA TYR A 383 -8.88 4.50 13.26
C TYR A 383 -10.28 4.03 12.87
N HIS A 384 -11.26 4.19 13.76
CA HIS A 384 -12.66 3.81 13.52
C HIS A 384 -13.58 5.01 13.26
N ASP A 385 -13.06 6.24 13.35
CA ASP A 385 -13.86 7.44 13.33
C ASP A 385 -14.29 7.84 11.91
N GLU A 386 -15.48 8.40 11.82
CA GLU A 386 -15.95 9.10 10.64
C GLU A 386 -15.17 10.40 10.47
N VAL A 387 -14.99 10.84 9.22
CA VAL A 387 -14.42 12.16 8.93
C VAL A 387 -15.43 13.22 9.35
N PRO A 388 -15.06 14.18 10.22
CA PRO A 388 -15.95 15.21 10.68
C PRO A 388 -16.50 16.10 9.54
N PRO A 389 -17.74 16.60 9.63
CA PRO A 389 -18.37 17.37 8.54
C PRO A 389 -17.58 18.62 8.12
N GLY A 390 -16.96 19.34 9.05
CA GLY A 390 -16.13 20.51 8.74
C GLY A 390 -14.86 20.13 8.00
N LEU A 391 -14.24 19.00 8.36
CA LEU A 391 -13.09 18.49 7.63
C LEU A 391 -13.45 18.00 6.21
N CYS A 392 -14.61 17.34 6.05
CA CYS A 392 -15.15 17.00 4.72
C CYS A 392 -15.36 18.28 3.87
N TRP A 393 -15.88 19.33 4.48
CA TRP A 393 -16.06 20.61 3.79
C TRP A 393 -14.72 21.20 3.36
N LEU A 394 -13.71 21.18 4.24
CA LEU A 394 -12.36 21.66 3.93
C LEU A 394 -11.76 20.90 2.73
N TYR A 395 -11.83 19.57 2.72
CA TYR A 395 -11.34 18.76 1.62
C TYR A 395 -12.06 19.04 0.29
N GLY A 396 -13.37 19.30 0.33
CA GLY A 396 -14.17 19.51 -0.88
C GLY A 396 -14.27 20.95 -1.36
N SER A 397 -14.05 21.94 -0.49
CA SER A 397 -14.35 23.34 -0.76
C SER A 397 -13.12 24.26 -0.73
N VAL A 398 -12.08 23.92 0.05
CA VAL A 398 -10.85 24.71 0.11
C VAL A 398 -9.84 24.13 -0.89
N PRO A 399 -9.55 24.85 -1.97
CA PRO A 399 -8.62 24.36 -2.98
C PRO A 399 -7.25 24.04 -2.37
N SER A 400 -6.70 22.89 -2.78
CA SER A 400 -5.39 22.38 -2.37
C SER A 400 -5.29 21.91 -0.91
N TYR A 401 -6.32 22.02 -0.07
CA TYR A 401 -6.24 21.54 1.30
C TYR A 401 -6.13 20.01 1.38
N SER A 402 -6.91 19.29 0.58
CA SER A 402 -6.86 17.82 0.47
C SER A 402 -5.50 17.35 -0.02
N GLU A 403 -4.94 18.02 -1.01
CA GLU A 403 -3.63 17.71 -1.60
C GLU A 403 -2.50 17.95 -0.58
N TRP A 404 -2.52 19.05 0.17
CA TRP A 404 -1.54 19.30 1.22
C TRP A 404 -1.67 18.35 2.41
N ASN A 405 -2.89 17.94 2.76
CA ASN A 405 -3.08 16.90 3.75
C ASN A 405 -2.52 15.55 3.26
N ARG A 406 -2.81 15.18 2.00
CA ARG A 406 -2.24 13.98 1.37
C ARG A 406 -0.71 14.02 1.34
N PHE A 407 -0.12 15.16 1.02
CA PHE A 407 1.33 15.37 1.07
C PHE A 407 1.90 15.08 2.47
N LEU A 408 1.29 15.64 3.52
CA LEU A 408 1.72 15.39 4.90
C LEU A 408 1.56 13.93 5.30
N ILE A 409 0.46 13.27 4.91
CA ILE A 409 0.26 11.84 5.16
C ILE A 409 1.37 11.03 4.46
N PHE A 410 1.65 11.35 3.19
CA PHE A 410 2.72 10.70 2.42
C PHE A 410 4.07 10.84 3.12
N TRP A 411 4.40 12.05 3.60
CA TRP A 411 5.65 12.31 4.30
C TRP A 411 5.74 11.61 5.66
N LYS A 412 4.73 11.79 6.51
CA LYS A 412 4.64 11.16 7.85
C LYS A 412 4.71 9.63 7.81
N MET A 413 4.20 9.04 6.75
CA MET A 413 4.17 7.58 6.53
C MET A 413 5.17 7.12 5.47
N GLY A 414 6.10 7.97 5.08
CA GLY A 414 7.08 7.74 4.04
C GLY A 414 8.51 7.69 4.55
N ASP A 415 9.37 8.37 3.84
CA ASP A 415 10.82 8.33 4.06
C ASP A 415 11.24 8.98 5.37
N GLY A 416 10.46 9.93 5.90
CA GLY A 416 10.74 10.59 7.19
C GLY A 416 10.81 9.63 8.38
N VAL A 417 10.13 8.48 8.34
CA VAL A 417 10.15 7.48 9.43
C VAL A 417 11.10 6.29 9.18
N LEU A 418 11.71 6.21 8.00
CA LEU A 418 12.54 5.07 7.61
C LEU A 418 13.77 4.90 8.52
N GLN A 419 14.33 5.99 9.02
CA GLN A 419 15.48 5.96 9.96
C GLN A 419 15.14 5.26 11.27
N GLY A 420 13.88 5.32 11.72
CA GLY A 420 13.41 4.67 12.95
C GLY A 420 13.46 3.13 12.92
N VAL A 421 13.73 2.53 11.77
CA VAL A 421 13.80 1.06 11.60
C VAL A 421 15.14 0.58 11.06
N ARG A 422 16.10 1.49 10.83
CA ARG A 422 17.48 1.14 10.47
C ARG A 422 18.24 0.62 11.67
N VAL A 423 19.05 -0.41 11.43
CA VAL A 423 19.96 -0.99 12.42
C VAL A 423 21.15 -0.06 12.66
N ASP A 424 21.37 0.29 13.91
CA ASP A 424 22.62 0.85 14.38
C ASP A 424 23.49 -0.34 14.88
N PRO A 425 24.60 -0.67 14.20
CA PRO A 425 25.40 -1.84 14.57
C PRO A 425 26.04 -1.73 15.96
N ASP A 426 26.17 -0.51 16.50
CA ASP A 426 26.71 -0.27 17.82
C ASP A 426 25.65 -0.26 18.93
N TRP A 427 24.36 -0.46 18.58
CA TRP A 427 23.26 -0.49 19.53
C TRP A 427 23.31 -1.77 20.40
N PRO A 428 23.30 -1.66 21.74
CA PRO A 428 23.63 -2.80 22.62
C PRO A 428 22.48 -3.83 22.79
N GLN A 429 21.22 -3.47 22.47
CA GLN A 429 20.04 -4.27 22.76
C GLN A 429 19.28 -4.69 21.48
N GLN A 430 20.01 -5.21 20.52
CA GLN A 430 19.50 -5.56 19.16
C GLN A 430 18.28 -6.49 19.16
N GLU A 431 18.10 -7.30 20.21
CA GLU A 431 16.94 -8.21 20.31
C GLU A 431 15.63 -7.50 20.55
N GLN A 432 15.64 -6.33 21.24
CA GLN A 432 14.45 -5.58 21.64
C GLN A 432 14.20 -4.33 20.77
N SER A 433 15.27 -3.73 20.29
CA SER A 433 15.26 -2.55 19.42
C SER A 433 16.55 -2.49 18.62
N VAL A 434 16.53 -1.92 17.43
CA VAL A 434 17.67 -1.93 16.49
C VAL A 434 18.47 -0.62 16.48
N SER A 435 17.99 0.41 17.17
CA SER A 435 18.65 1.73 17.30
C SER A 435 18.00 2.53 18.42
N ALA A 436 18.58 3.67 18.79
CA ALA A 436 18.01 4.57 19.79
C ALA A 436 16.60 5.08 19.38
N MET A 437 16.39 5.39 18.10
CA MET A 437 15.09 5.83 17.58
C MET A 437 14.06 4.67 17.61
N ASN A 438 14.48 3.47 17.29
CA ASN A 438 13.63 2.28 17.38
C ASN A 438 13.27 1.95 18.83
N ASP A 439 14.20 2.19 19.79
CA ASP A 439 13.91 2.00 21.22
C ASP A 439 12.93 3.04 21.74
N MET A 440 13.03 4.28 21.29
CA MET A 440 12.04 5.32 21.59
C MET A 440 10.65 4.90 21.07
N MET A 441 10.56 4.39 19.84
CA MET A 441 9.32 3.83 19.30
C MET A 441 8.81 2.67 20.17
N ARG A 442 9.69 1.75 20.60
CA ARG A 442 9.35 0.66 21.49
C ARG A 442 8.77 1.17 22.83
N MET A 443 9.38 2.19 23.43
CA MET A 443 8.87 2.79 24.68
C MET A 443 7.48 3.35 24.52
N VAL A 444 7.20 4.09 23.44
CA VAL A 444 5.88 4.65 23.15
C VAL A 444 4.83 3.55 22.97
N LEU A 445 5.13 2.53 22.15
CA LEU A 445 4.20 1.43 21.90
C LEU A 445 3.98 0.56 23.14
N THR A 446 5.01 0.35 23.95
CA THR A 446 4.89 -0.35 25.25
C THR A 446 4.02 0.42 26.21
N GLY A 447 4.23 1.74 26.33
CA GLY A 447 3.42 2.62 27.19
C GLY A 447 1.95 2.62 26.78
N TYR A 448 1.66 2.64 25.48
CA TYR A 448 0.31 2.50 24.96
C TYR A 448 -0.34 1.19 25.42
N LEU A 449 0.31 0.04 25.13
CA LEU A 449 -0.22 -1.27 25.52
C LEU A 449 -0.41 -1.39 27.05
N GLN A 450 0.54 -0.90 27.85
CA GLN A 450 0.42 -0.91 29.31
C GLN A 450 -0.76 -0.05 29.79
N GLY A 451 -1.02 1.07 29.13
CA GLY A 451 -2.18 1.93 29.42
C GLY A 451 -3.49 1.24 29.09
N GLU A 452 -3.61 0.63 27.91
CA GLU A 452 -4.82 -0.06 27.46
C GLU A 452 -5.16 -1.31 28.32
N PHE A 453 -4.16 -1.98 28.89
CA PHE A 453 -4.33 -3.14 29.75
C PHE A 453 -4.12 -2.84 31.26
N ALA A 454 -4.25 -1.57 31.67
CA ALA A 454 -4.02 -1.18 33.07
C ALA A 454 -4.90 -1.94 34.08
N ASP A 455 -6.15 -2.25 33.70
CA ASP A 455 -7.10 -3.00 34.54
C ASP A 455 -6.87 -4.53 34.50
N ARG A 456 -6.03 -5.01 33.59
CA ARG A 456 -5.69 -6.43 33.42
C ARG A 456 -4.16 -6.66 33.34
N PRO A 457 -3.43 -6.34 34.44
CA PRO A 457 -1.96 -6.46 34.47
C PRO A 457 -1.47 -7.89 34.23
N ASP A 458 -2.31 -8.92 34.43
CA ASP A 458 -2.04 -10.32 34.12
C ASP A 458 -1.87 -10.57 32.59
N LEU A 459 -2.34 -9.69 31.74
CA LEU A 459 -2.22 -9.76 30.29
C LEU A 459 -1.02 -8.97 29.75
N VAL A 460 -0.47 -8.00 30.48
CA VAL A 460 0.57 -7.10 29.98
C VAL A 460 1.78 -7.87 29.43
N ASP A 461 2.30 -8.85 30.15
CA ASP A 461 3.42 -9.67 29.70
C ASP A 461 3.09 -10.55 28.48
N LYS A 462 1.81 -10.78 28.21
CA LYS A 462 1.34 -11.57 27.05
C LYS A 462 1.12 -10.72 25.82
N VAL A 463 0.83 -9.42 25.96
CA VAL A 463 0.45 -8.53 24.85
C VAL A 463 1.59 -7.60 24.41
N VAL A 464 2.61 -7.37 25.24
CA VAL A 464 3.78 -6.57 24.88
C VAL A 464 4.80 -7.43 24.14
N PRO A 465 5.14 -7.12 22.88
CA PRO A 465 6.13 -7.87 22.13
C PRO A 465 7.56 -7.76 22.70
N ALA A 466 8.32 -8.83 22.57
CA ALA A 466 9.74 -8.87 22.96
C ALA A 466 10.71 -8.61 21.80
N TYR A 467 10.22 -8.39 20.60
CA TYR A 467 11.01 -8.15 19.39
C TYR A 467 10.97 -6.68 18.97
N PRO A 468 11.92 -6.18 18.13
CA PRO A 468 11.97 -4.79 17.71
C PRO A 468 10.68 -4.32 16.99
N PRO A 469 10.20 -3.08 17.23
CA PRO A 469 9.17 -2.48 16.39
C PRO A 469 9.51 -2.55 14.90
N ALA A 470 8.50 -2.75 14.06
CA ALA A 470 8.60 -2.98 12.62
C ALA A 470 9.33 -4.27 12.17
N ALA A 471 9.82 -5.14 13.06
CA ALA A 471 10.26 -6.48 12.69
C ALA A 471 9.11 -7.34 12.11
N LYS A 472 7.86 -7.00 12.48
CA LYS A 472 6.61 -7.46 11.86
C LYS A 472 5.73 -6.24 11.57
N ARG A 473 4.64 -6.44 10.82
CA ARG A 473 3.67 -5.36 10.57
C ARG A 473 3.24 -4.71 11.88
N LEU A 474 3.40 -3.39 11.96
CA LEU A 474 2.81 -2.56 13.01
C LEU A 474 1.33 -2.39 12.68
N LEU A 475 0.44 -2.77 13.59
CA LEU A 475 -1.00 -2.72 13.39
C LEU A 475 -1.58 -1.44 13.99
N ARG A 476 -2.69 -0.96 13.44
CA ARG A 476 -3.43 0.20 13.97
C ARG A 476 -4.38 -0.24 15.06
N ASP A 477 -4.50 0.57 16.11
CA ASP A 477 -5.46 0.32 17.20
C ASP A 477 -5.86 1.64 17.88
N ASN A 478 -7.08 1.67 18.40
CA ASN A 478 -7.61 2.75 19.24
C ASN A 478 -8.28 2.19 20.51
N GLY A 479 -7.71 1.14 21.08
CA GLY A 479 -8.17 0.49 22.31
C GLY A 479 -9.18 -0.64 22.10
N VAL A 480 -9.66 -0.86 20.87
CA VAL A 480 -10.67 -1.91 20.60
C VAL A 480 -10.13 -3.32 20.85
N TRP A 481 -8.83 -3.55 20.58
CA TRP A 481 -8.19 -4.83 20.84
C TRP A 481 -8.15 -5.16 22.33
N ALA A 482 -7.71 -4.21 23.16
CA ALA A 482 -7.71 -4.37 24.61
C ALA A 482 -9.13 -4.53 25.14
N GLY A 483 -10.08 -3.70 24.64
CA GLY A 483 -11.49 -3.80 24.98
C GLY A 483 -12.10 -5.18 24.68
N ALA A 484 -11.62 -5.86 23.64
CA ALA A 484 -12.03 -7.24 23.36
C ALA A 484 -11.38 -8.25 24.30
N LEU A 485 -10.06 -8.19 24.49
CA LEU A 485 -9.32 -9.18 25.28
C LEU A 485 -9.58 -9.10 26.80
N THR A 486 -10.06 -7.97 27.29
CA THR A 486 -10.38 -7.77 28.71
C THR A 486 -11.81 -8.21 29.09
N ARG A 487 -12.62 -8.64 28.12
CA ARG A 487 -13.99 -9.16 28.39
C ARG A 487 -13.96 -10.47 29.13
N ASP A 488 -14.95 -10.69 29.99
CA ASP A 488 -15.06 -11.93 30.82
C ASP A 488 -15.23 -13.21 29.99
N ASN A 489 -15.78 -13.11 28.77
CA ASN A 489 -15.99 -14.23 27.86
C ASN A 489 -14.81 -14.46 26.90
N VAL A 490 -13.71 -13.70 27.01
CA VAL A 490 -12.55 -13.81 26.12
C VAL A 490 -11.33 -14.28 26.89
N SER A 491 -10.63 -15.26 26.36
CA SER A 491 -9.39 -15.78 26.93
C SER A 491 -8.26 -15.74 25.91
N LEU A 492 -7.14 -15.11 26.27
CA LEU A 492 -5.90 -15.12 25.49
C LEU A 492 -5.06 -16.35 25.86
N VAL A 493 -4.94 -17.31 24.95
CA VAL A 493 -4.18 -18.56 25.11
C VAL A 493 -2.81 -18.40 24.44
N THR A 494 -1.74 -18.50 25.22
CA THR A 494 -0.36 -18.34 24.74
C THR A 494 0.42 -19.66 24.70
N ASP A 495 -0.16 -20.75 25.19
CA ASP A 495 0.40 -22.09 25.08
C ASP A 495 0.38 -22.58 23.63
N GLY A 496 1.41 -23.32 23.22
CA GLY A 496 1.49 -23.88 21.88
C GLY A 496 0.34 -24.83 21.59
N ILE A 497 -0.12 -24.86 20.34
CA ILE A 497 -1.13 -25.81 19.89
C ILE A 497 -0.45 -27.12 19.52
N ARG A 498 -0.74 -28.19 20.29
CA ARG A 498 -0.21 -29.52 20.02
C ARG A 498 -0.95 -30.24 18.89
N GLU A 499 -2.28 -30.18 18.93
CA GLU A 499 -3.14 -30.84 17.94
C GLU A 499 -4.56 -30.27 17.94
N ILE A 500 -5.27 -30.50 16.85
CA ILE A 500 -6.71 -30.27 16.73
C ILE A 500 -7.42 -31.62 16.78
N THR A 501 -8.41 -31.74 17.67
CA THR A 501 -9.26 -32.93 17.84
C THR A 501 -10.62 -32.73 17.17
N PRO A 502 -11.46 -33.78 17.06
CA PRO A 502 -12.84 -33.60 16.60
C PRO A 502 -13.68 -32.61 17.43
N LYS A 503 -13.26 -32.30 18.68
CA LYS A 503 -14.00 -31.43 19.61
C LYS A 503 -13.40 -30.03 19.77
N GLY A 504 -12.13 -29.82 19.40
CA GLY A 504 -11.47 -28.55 19.65
C GLY A 504 -9.94 -28.60 19.53
N ILE A 505 -9.26 -27.85 20.40
CA ILE A 505 -7.81 -27.65 20.36
C ILE A 505 -7.19 -28.19 21.63
N VAL A 506 -6.09 -28.94 21.52
CA VAL A 506 -5.28 -29.39 22.65
C VAL A 506 -3.95 -28.61 22.64
N THR A 507 -3.65 -27.96 23.74
CA THR A 507 -2.40 -27.21 23.96
C THR A 507 -1.26 -28.11 24.49
N ASP A 508 -0.02 -27.60 24.44
CA ASP A 508 1.18 -28.36 24.84
C ASP A 508 1.16 -28.77 26.30
N ASP A 509 0.50 -28.02 27.16
CA ASP A 509 0.27 -28.36 28.58
C ASP A 509 -0.72 -29.50 28.80
N GLY A 510 -1.39 -29.95 27.72
CA GLY A 510 -2.38 -31.04 27.73
C GLY A 510 -3.81 -30.60 27.96
N THR A 511 -4.08 -29.30 28.03
CA THR A 511 -5.43 -28.79 28.18
C THR A 511 -6.20 -28.95 26.86
N GLU A 512 -7.41 -29.52 26.92
CA GLU A 512 -8.34 -29.60 25.78
C GLU A 512 -9.35 -28.46 25.88
N HIS A 513 -9.38 -27.63 24.84
CA HIS A 513 -10.30 -26.51 24.65
C HIS A 513 -11.40 -26.94 23.68
N GLU A 514 -12.58 -27.30 24.21
CA GLU A 514 -13.72 -27.65 23.36
C GLU A 514 -14.34 -26.40 22.74
N VAL A 515 -14.52 -26.42 21.41
CA VAL A 515 -15.09 -25.30 20.64
C VAL A 515 -16.11 -25.77 19.60
N ASP A 516 -17.02 -24.89 19.23
CA ASP A 516 -18.04 -25.14 18.21
C ASP A 516 -17.61 -24.62 16.84
N VAL A 517 -16.79 -23.54 16.84
CA VAL A 517 -16.30 -22.87 15.63
C VAL A 517 -14.79 -22.60 15.75
N LEU A 518 -14.05 -22.86 14.67
CA LEU A 518 -12.63 -22.59 14.57
C LEU A 518 -12.34 -21.63 13.41
N ILE A 519 -11.77 -20.44 13.71
CA ILE A 519 -11.46 -19.41 12.75
C ILE A 519 -9.93 -19.29 12.61
N TYR A 520 -9.42 -19.46 11.38
CA TYR A 520 -8.00 -19.29 11.09
C TYR A 520 -7.71 -17.84 10.71
N GLY A 521 -7.12 -17.06 11.62
CA GLY A 521 -6.52 -15.75 11.40
C GLY A 521 -5.03 -15.85 11.06
N THR A 522 -4.65 -16.82 10.22
CA THR A 522 -3.26 -17.30 10.05
C THR A 522 -2.55 -16.70 8.82
N GLY A 523 -3.19 -15.72 8.15
CA GLY A 523 -2.60 -14.95 7.07
C GLY A 523 -2.54 -15.70 5.74
N PHE A 524 -1.55 -15.35 4.91
CA PHE A 524 -1.50 -15.72 3.50
C PHE A 524 -0.16 -16.38 3.13
N GLN A 525 -0.14 -17.09 2.00
CA GLN A 525 1.06 -17.69 1.41
C GLN A 525 1.84 -16.61 0.62
N ALA A 526 2.19 -15.50 1.27
CA ALA A 526 2.71 -14.31 0.63
C ALA A 526 4.00 -14.53 -0.19
N SER A 527 4.90 -15.43 0.26
CA SER A 527 6.17 -15.73 -0.43
C SER A 527 6.04 -16.66 -1.63
N ARG A 528 4.84 -17.20 -1.89
CA ARG A 528 4.57 -18.08 -3.05
C ARG A 528 3.99 -17.26 -4.21
N PHE A 529 4.83 -16.37 -4.74
CA PHE A 529 4.43 -15.51 -5.85
C PHE A 529 3.91 -16.30 -7.04
N LEU A 530 2.86 -15.79 -7.68
CA LEU A 530 2.21 -16.31 -8.89
C LEU A 530 1.64 -17.73 -8.80
N THR A 531 1.78 -18.42 -7.65
CA THR A 531 1.22 -19.78 -7.47
C THR A 531 -0.30 -19.74 -7.38
N PRO A 532 -1.04 -20.69 -7.98
CA PRO A 532 -0.61 -21.92 -8.64
C PRO A 532 -0.45 -21.78 -10.16
N MET A 533 -0.55 -20.57 -10.73
CA MET A 533 -0.38 -20.36 -12.15
C MET A 533 1.00 -20.88 -12.59
N GLN A 534 1.03 -21.70 -13.63
CA GLN A 534 2.27 -22.18 -14.21
C GLN A 534 2.81 -21.12 -15.18
N VAL A 535 4.08 -20.76 -15.03
CA VAL A 535 4.74 -19.80 -15.92
C VAL A 535 5.98 -20.43 -16.48
N THR A 536 6.04 -20.56 -17.81
CA THR A 536 7.17 -21.15 -18.52
C THR A 536 7.80 -20.11 -19.44
N GLY A 537 9.06 -19.78 -19.17
CA GLY A 537 9.87 -18.82 -19.92
C GLY A 537 10.66 -19.46 -21.05
N ARG A 538 11.77 -18.81 -21.43
CA ARG A 538 12.69 -19.22 -22.51
C ARG A 538 13.25 -20.62 -22.23
N ASP A 539 13.50 -21.35 -23.30
CA ASP A 539 14.03 -22.72 -23.24
C ASP A 539 13.21 -23.68 -22.36
N GLY A 540 11.93 -23.37 -22.12
CA GLY A 540 11.03 -24.18 -21.29
C GLY A 540 11.28 -24.05 -19.78
N LEU A 541 11.97 -23.02 -19.32
CA LEU A 541 12.28 -22.78 -17.90
C LEU A 541 11.00 -22.51 -17.09
N ASP A 542 10.70 -23.33 -16.09
CA ASP A 542 9.60 -23.07 -15.15
C ASP A 542 10.01 -22.01 -14.11
N LEU A 543 9.15 -21.01 -13.90
CA LEU A 543 9.43 -19.88 -13.00
C LEU A 543 9.56 -20.31 -11.53
N HIS A 544 8.74 -21.27 -11.09
CA HIS A 544 8.78 -21.73 -9.70
C HIS A 544 10.01 -22.60 -9.44
N GLU A 545 10.44 -23.39 -10.44
CA GLU A 545 11.70 -24.11 -10.38
C GLU A 545 12.91 -23.18 -10.44
N HIS A 546 12.83 -22.09 -11.22
CA HIS A 546 13.86 -21.06 -11.27
C HIS A 546 14.01 -20.36 -9.90
N TRP A 547 12.91 -19.94 -9.31
CA TRP A 547 12.90 -19.28 -8.00
C TRP A 547 13.19 -20.23 -6.83
N LYS A 548 12.85 -21.50 -6.91
CA LYS A 548 13.05 -22.51 -5.84
C LYS A 548 12.53 -22.03 -4.48
N GLY A 549 11.39 -21.33 -4.45
CA GLY A 549 10.82 -20.75 -3.23
C GLY A 549 11.52 -19.50 -2.71
N ASP A 550 12.40 -18.88 -3.52
CA ASP A 550 13.11 -17.63 -3.20
C ASP A 550 12.93 -16.63 -4.34
N ALA A 551 11.71 -16.15 -4.51
CA ALA A 551 11.33 -15.27 -5.59
C ALA A 551 12.15 -13.97 -5.61
N ARG A 552 12.66 -13.60 -6.77
CA ARG A 552 13.45 -12.40 -7.04
C ARG A 552 13.00 -11.77 -8.36
N ALA A 553 13.05 -10.45 -8.43
CA ALA A 553 12.78 -9.71 -9.65
C ALA A 553 13.60 -8.40 -9.66
N TYR A 554 13.94 -7.89 -10.82
CA TYR A 554 14.53 -6.56 -10.96
C TYR A 554 13.44 -5.51 -10.76
N LEU A 555 13.63 -4.61 -9.81
CA LEU A 555 12.66 -3.61 -9.35
C LEU A 555 11.29 -4.19 -8.91
N GLY A 556 11.25 -5.51 -8.65
CA GLY A 556 10.00 -6.23 -8.40
C GLY A 556 9.13 -6.44 -9.64
N VAL A 557 9.62 -6.14 -10.83
CA VAL A 557 8.86 -6.09 -12.08
C VAL A 557 9.29 -7.16 -13.07
N THR A 558 10.58 -7.32 -13.37
CA THR A 558 11.07 -8.21 -14.43
C THR A 558 11.97 -9.33 -13.91
N VAL A 559 11.94 -10.48 -14.59
CA VAL A 559 12.69 -11.69 -14.23
C VAL A 559 13.47 -12.18 -15.46
N PRO A 560 14.78 -12.48 -15.35
CA PRO A 560 15.58 -12.99 -16.48
C PRO A 560 15.03 -14.30 -17.04
N SER A 561 15.08 -14.45 -18.35
CA SER A 561 14.54 -15.57 -19.13
C SER A 561 12.99 -15.63 -19.19
N PHE A 562 12.31 -14.56 -18.73
CA PHE A 562 10.87 -14.41 -18.86
C PHE A 562 10.56 -13.06 -19.57
N PRO A 563 10.92 -12.95 -20.87
CA PRO A 563 10.80 -11.68 -21.59
C PRO A 563 9.33 -11.22 -21.65
N ASN A 564 9.10 -9.92 -21.53
CA ASN A 564 7.77 -9.31 -21.55
C ASN A 564 6.79 -9.84 -20.47
N LEU A 565 7.26 -10.54 -19.44
CA LEU A 565 6.50 -10.86 -18.23
C LEU A 565 6.77 -9.80 -17.18
N PHE A 566 5.75 -9.09 -16.76
CA PHE A 566 5.84 -8.04 -15.77
C PHE A 566 5.03 -8.36 -14.51
N CYS A 567 5.64 -8.16 -13.35
CA CYS A 567 4.98 -8.34 -12.05
C CYS A 567 4.62 -6.99 -11.43
N LEU A 568 3.39 -6.85 -10.96
CA LEU A 568 2.97 -5.78 -10.07
C LEU A 568 2.80 -6.33 -8.66
N TYR A 569 3.26 -5.59 -7.67
CA TYR A 569 3.41 -6.04 -6.29
C TYR A 569 4.26 -7.33 -6.24
N GLY A 570 5.33 -7.34 -7.02
CA GLY A 570 6.28 -8.45 -7.11
C GLY A 570 7.25 -8.49 -5.93
N PRO A 571 8.27 -9.38 -5.98
CA PRO A 571 9.25 -9.52 -4.91
C PRO A 571 9.90 -8.19 -4.50
N ASN A 572 10.04 -7.97 -3.20
CA ASN A 572 10.66 -6.80 -2.59
C ASN A 572 10.03 -5.44 -2.95
N THR A 573 8.71 -5.39 -3.17
CA THR A 573 7.95 -4.15 -3.36
C THR A 573 6.89 -3.89 -2.29
N ASN A 574 6.91 -4.66 -1.20
CA ASN A 574 6.01 -4.43 -0.08
C ASN A 574 6.52 -3.32 0.84
N ILE A 575 5.58 -2.62 1.46
CA ILE A 575 5.81 -1.59 2.47
C ILE A 575 5.77 -2.16 3.89
N VAL A 576 6.52 -1.58 4.82
CA VAL A 576 6.48 -1.91 6.26
C VAL A 576 5.88 -0.75 7.06
N ILE A 577 6.53 0.40 7.00
CA ILE A 577 6.12 1.63 7.68
C ILE A 577 5.98 2.80 6.70
N ASN A 578 6.53 2.67 5.50
CA ASN A 578 6.69 3.76 4.53
C ASN A 578 5.78 3.59 3.31
N GLY A 579 4.94 4.58 3.07
CA GLY A 579 4.16 4.74 1.84
C GLY A 579 2.89 3.91 1.74
N SER A 580 2.45 3.77 0.51
CA SER A 580 1.26 3.03 0.10
C SER A 580 1.61 2.05 -1.01
N ILE A 581 0.97 0.88 -1.00
CA ILE A 581 1.13 -0.08 -2.10
C ILE A 581 0.59 0.46 -3.43
N ILE A 582 -0.34 1.42 -3.38
CA ILE A 582 -0.83 2.10 -4.58
C ILE A 582 0.30 2.91 -5.23
N TYR A 583 1.09 3.64 -4.43
CA TYR A 583 2.26 4.35 -4.91
C TYR A 583 3.27 3.43 -5.62
N PHE A 584 3.60 2.27 -5.03
CA PHE A 584 4.47 1.28 -5.66
C PHE A 584 3.88 0.74 -6.97
N SER A 585 2.57 0.51 -6.99
CA SER A 585 1.89 0.06 -8.21
C SER A 585 1.91 1.13 -9.29
N GLU A 586 1.69 2.40 -8.97
CA GLU A 586 1.76 3.50 -9.93
C GLU A 586 3.17 3.66 -10.52
N CYS A 587 4.20 3.59 -9.69
CA CYS A 587 5.59 3.60 -10.12
C CYS A 587 5.93 2.38 -11.01
N GLY A 588 5.50 1.18 -10.61
CA GLY A 588 5.71 -0.05 -11.38
C GLY A 588 4.98 -0.03 -12.73
N VAL A 589 3.76 0.46 -12.78
CA VAL A 589 2.99 0.59 -14.04
C VAL A 589 3.65 1.60 -14.97
N ARG A 590 4.14 2.73 -14.45
CA ARG A 590 4.92 3.68 -15.26
C ARG A 590 6.14 3.03 -15.89
N TYR A 591 6.87 2.23 -15.12
CA TYR A 591 8.03 1.49 -15.60
C TYR A 591 7.66 0.47 -16.69
N ILE A 592 6.57 -0.27 -16.50
CA ILE A 592 6.03 -1.21 -17.51
C ILE A 592 5.64 -0.48 -18.80
N LEU A 593 4.98 0.68 -18.70
CA LEU A 593 4.66 1.51 -19.86
C LEU A 593 5.91 2.01 -20.59
N GLY A 594 6.98 2.31 -19.87
CA GLY A 594 8.28 2.62 -20.47
C GLY A 594 8.86 1.45 -21.25
N LEU A 595 8.78 0.21 -20.72
CA LEU A 595 9.20 -1.01 -21.43
C LEU A 595 8.33 -1.27 -22.68
N ILE A 596 7.03 -1.08 -22.58
CA ILE A 596 6.12 -1.21 -23.75
C ILE A 596 6.43 -0.14 -24.80
N HIS A 597 6.77 1.09 -24.38
CA HIS A 597 7.21 2.12 -25.30
C HIS A 597 8.48 1.68 -26.05
N GLU A 598 9.50 1.14 -25.36
CA GLU A 598 10.74 0.63 -25.99
C GLU A 598 10.43 -0.50 -26.99
N LEU A 599 9.53 -1.43 -26.64
CA LEU A 599 9.12 -2.49 -27.55
C LEU A 599 8.50 -1.95 -28.85
N LEU A 600 7.69 -0.91 -28.75
CA LEU A 600 6.97 -0.33 -29.88
C LEU A 600 7.88 0.59 -30.71
N ALA A 601 8.63 1.47 -30.04
CA ALA A 601 9.50 2.45 -30.71
C ALA A 601 10.74 1.81 -31.32
N GLY A 602 11.32 0.78 -30.67
CA GLY A 602 12.48 0.03 -31.13
C GLY A 602 12.14 -1.09 -32.14
N ASP A 603 10.85 -1.34 -32.40
CA ASP A 603 10.36 -2.48 -33.22
C ASP A 603 10.87 -3.84 -32.72
N HIS A 604 11.13 -3.97 -31.41
CA HIS A 604 11.54 -5.23 -30.79
C HIS A 604 10.35 -6.13 -30.46
N ARG A 605 10.52 -7.44 -30.60
CA ARG A 605 9.49 -8.40 -30.23
C ARG A 605 9.41 -8.56 -28.71
N ALA A 606 10.57 -8.61 -28.05
CA ALA A 606 10.62 -8.73 -26.62
C ALA A 606 11.83 -8.02 -25.99
N LEU A 607 11.75 -7.78 -24.69
CA LEU A 607 12.84 -7.31 -23.84
C LEU A 607 13.02 -8.30 -22.69
N ASP A 608 14.24 -8.79 -22.51
CA ASP A 608 14.61 -9.69 -21.42
C ASP A 608 15.61 -8.96 -20.51
N VAL A 609 15.33 -8.86 -19.21
CA VAL A 609 16.27 -8.21 -18.29
C VAL A 609 17.55 -9.02 -18.17
N LYS A 610 18.70 -8.35 -18.22
CA LYS A 610 20.00 -9.01 -18.08
C LYS A 610 20.17 -9.63 -16.70
N ALA A 611 20.66 -10.88 -16.67
CA ALA A 611 20.85 -11.62 -15.42
C ALA A 611 21.77 -10.89 -14.45
N GLU A 612 22.87 -10.30 -14.94
CA GLU A 612 23.82 -9.55 -14.12
C GLU A 612 23.20 -8.28 -13.49
N VAL A 613 22.30 -7.60 -14.19
CA VAL A 613 21.57 -6.43 -13.67
C VAL A 613 20.60 -6.88 -12.56
N HIS A 614 19.83 -7.91 -12.83
CA HIS A 614 18.91 -8.51 -11.87
C HIS A 614 19.64 -8.98 -10.61
N ASP A 615 20.75 -9.69 -10.75
CA ASP A 615 21.49 -10.27 -9.63
C ASP A 615 22.13 -9.19 -8.77
N ALA A 616 22.82 -8.22 -9.38
CA ALA A 616 23.43 -7.09 -8.68
C ALA A 616 22.39 -6.26 -7.90
N PHE A 617 21.22 -6.04 -8.48
CA PHE A 617 20.11 -5.36 -7.80
C PHE A 617 19.62 -6.16 -6.58
N ASN A 618 19.39 -7.46 -6.74
CA ASN A 618 18.88 -8.31 -5.66
C ASN A 618 19.92 -8.50 -4.53
N GLU A 619 21.21 -8.56 -4.85
CA GLU A 619 22.29 -8.56 -3.83
C GLU A 619 22.24 -7.29 -2.98
N ARG A 620 22.05 -6.12 -3.63
CA ARG A 620 21.91 -4.84 -2.94
C ARG A 620 20.67 -4.79 -2.06
N VAL A 621 19.51 -5.26 -2.57
CA VAL A 621 18.25 -5.36 -1.81
C VAL A 621 18.42 -6.26 -0.59
N ASP A 622 19.06 -7.41 -0.74
CA ASP A 622 19.31 -8.34 0.36
C ASP A 622 20.27 -7.76 1.41
N ALA A 623 21.29 -7.05 0.96
CA ALA A 623 22.23 -6.38 1.87
C ALA A 623 21.52 -5.32 2.72
N GLU A 624 20.69 -4.49 2.10
CA GLU A 624 19.99 -3.43 2.80
C GLU A 624 18.86 -3.96 3.68
N ASN A 625 18.15 -5.01 3.27
CA ASN A 625 17.15 -5.65 4.13
C ASN A 625 17.74 -6.18 5.44
N ARG A 626 19.01 -6.63 5.45
CA ARG A 626 19.70 -7.01 6.69
C ARG A 626 19.96 -5.86 7.65
N ASN A 627 19.99 -4.63 7.12
CA ASN A 627 20.18 -3.40 7.90
C ASN A 627 18.85 -2.81 8.41
N MET A 628 17.75 -3.53 8.27
CA MET A 628 16.42 -3.11 8.72
C MET A 628 15.92 -3.98 9.86
N ALA A 629 15.07 -3.45 10.73
CA ALA A 629 14.50 -4.17 11.88
C ALA A 629 13.86 -5.50 11.48
N TRP A 630 13.19 -5.58 10.35
CA TRP A 630 12.54 -6.80 9.85
C TRP A 630 13.53 -7.84 9.30
N GLY A 631 14.70 -7.43 8.88
CA GLY A 631 15.75 -8.34 8.39
C GLY A 631 16.67 -8.80 9.50
N ALA A 632 17.03 -7.90 10.42
CA ALA A 632 17.92 -8.19 11.55
C ALA A 632 17.27 -9.06 12.63
N SER A 633 15.97 -8.88 12.89
CA SER A 633 15.23 -9.64 13.89
C SER A 633 15.03 -11.10 13.47
N GLU A 634 15.15 -12.03 14.42
CA GLU A 634 14.88 -13.44 14.20
C GLU A 634 13.37 -13.78 14.22
N VAL A 635 12.50 -12.84 14.58
CA VAL A 635 11.07 -13.10 14.66
C VAL A 635 10.51 -13.58 13.32
N ASN A 636 9.69 -14.63 13.36
CA ASN A 636 9.03 -15.16 12.18
C ASN A 636 7.92 -14.18 11.72
N SER A 637 7.98 -13.80 10.47
CA SER A 637 7.09 -12.82 9.83
C SER A 637 6.83 -13.23 8.38
N TRP A 638 5.66 -12.92 7.85
CA TRP A 638 5.35 -13.14 6.43
C TRP A 638 6.24 -12.33 5.46
N TYR A 639 7.04 -11.42 5.98
CA TYR A 639 8.07 -10.70 5.23
C TYR A 639 9.20 -11.61 4.73
N LYS A 640 9.41 -12.73 5.44
CA LYS A 640 10.46 -13.70 5.16
C LYS A 640 9.87 -14.94 4.50
N ASN A 641 10.60 -15.48 3.53
CA ASN A 641 10.28 -16.78 2.95
C ASN A 641 10.75 -17.94 3.85
N ASP A 642 10.48 -19.18 3.44
CA ASP A 642 10.83 -20.39 4.19
C ASP A 642 12.36 -20.57 4.40
N LYS A 643 13.20 -19.81 3.66
CA LYS A 643 14.65 -19.77 3.80
C LYS A 643 15.14 -18.65 4.71
N GLY A 644 14.23 -17.87 5.30
CA GLY A 644 14.55 -16.73 6.18
C GLY A 644 14.97 -15.45 5.44
N ARG A 645 14.98 -15.42 4.09
CA ARG A 645 15.23 -14.22 3.31
C ARG A 645 14.01 -13.28 3.36
N VAL A 646 14.24 -11.97 3.49
CA VAL A 646 13.21 -10.95 3.33
C VAL A 646 12.86 -10.83 1.85
N ALA A 647 11.80 -11.52 1.44
CA ALA A 647 11.38 -11.59 0.03
C ALA A 647 10.30 -10.56 -0.33
N GLN A 648 9.75 -9.85 0.67
CA GLN A 648 8.59 -8.98 0.47
C GLN A 648 8.97 -7.49 0.42
N ASN A 649 9.83 -7.02 1.33
CA ASN A 649 9.93 -5.62 1.68
C ASN A 649 10.94 -4.85 0.81
N TRP A 650 10.57 -3.62 0.45
CA TRP A 650 11.44 -2.60 -0.10
C TRP A 650 12.23 -1.92 1.03
N PRO A 651 13.59 -1.98 1.04
CA PRO A 651 14.37 -1.48 2.16
C PRO A 651 14.93 -0.06 1.98
N PHE A 652 14.66 0.59 0.86
CA PHE A 652 15.15 1.92 0.52
C PHE A 652 14.05 2.97 0.65
N THR A 653 14.37 4.22 0.29
CA THR A 653 13.43 5.33 0.26
C THR A 653 12.37 5.16 -0.85
N LEU A 654 11.22 5.79 -0.68
CA LEU A 654 10.21 5.91 -1.72
C LEU A 654 10.74 6.73 -2.90
N LEU A 655 11.53 7.78 -2.59
CA LEU A 655 12.21 8.59 -3.60
C LEU A 655 13.10 7.71 -4.51
N GLU A 656 13.88 6.77 -3.95
CA GLU A 656 14.71 5.89 -4.75
C GLU A 656 13.88 4.98 -5.67
N TYR A 657 12.75 4.44 -5.17
CA TYR A 657 11.88 3.63 -6.02
C TYR A 657 11.29 4.44 -7.18
N TRP A 658 10.82 5.65 -6.88
CA TRP A 658 10.32 6.57 -7.88
C TRP A 658 11.38 6.90 -8.94
N GLN A 659 12.60 7.25 -8.52
CA GLN A 659 13.72 7.57 -9.42
C GLN A 659 14.06 6.41 -10.36
N ARG A 660 14.13 5.18 -9.81
CA ARG A 660 14.48 3.97 -10.59
C ARG A 660 13.37 3.53 -11.54
N THR A 661 12.13 3.90 -11.26
CA THR A 661 10.97 3.53 -12.07
C THR A 661 10.46 4.66 -12.96
N LEU A 662 11.17 5.80 -13.03
CA LEU A 662 10.82 6.90 -13.92
C LEU A 662 10.82 6.47 -15.39
N ALA A 663 11.83 5.73 -15.79
CA ALA A 663 11.97 5.15 -17.13
C ALA A 663 12.89 3.92 -17.06
N PRO A 664 12.71 2.91 -17.92
CA PRO A 664 13.68 1.83 -18.05
C PRO A 664 15.02 2.36 -18.61
N ASP A 665 16.11 1.73 -18.21
CA ASP A 665 17.39 1.88 -18.88
C ASP A 665 17.48 0.82 -19.99
N PRO A 666 17.57 1.20 -21.27
CA PRO A 666 17.70 0.22 -22.34
C PRO A 666 18.93 -0.70 -22.18
N ASP A 667 19.98 -0.21 -21.54
CA ASP A 667 21.18 -1.00 -21.28
C ASP A 667 20.98 -2.13 -20.24
N ASP A 668 19.89 -2.10 -19.49
CA ASP A 668 19.52 -3.17 -18.54
C ASP A 668 18.86 -4.37 -19.21
N TYR A 669 18.50 -4.28 -20.49
CA TYR A 669 17.73 -5.27 -21.21
C TYR A 669 18.45 -5.78 -22.47
N ASP A 670 18.20 -7.03 -22.81
CA ASP A 670 18.54 -7.62 -24.10
C ASP A 670 17.29 -7.58 -25.01
N PRO A 671 17.32 -6.82 -26.11
CA PRO A 671 16.24 -6.82 -27.08
C PRO A 671 16.23 -8.14 -27.86
N ILE A 672 15.03 -8.63 -28.16
CA ILE A 672 14.76 -9.84 -28.95
C ILE A 672 13.92 -9.43 -30.15
N ASP A 673 14.42 -9.69 -31.36
CA ASP A 673 13.79 -9.35 -32.63
C ASP A 673 13.01 -10.54 -33.25
#